data_1bd8d0bb4a1ce79108c92d63f1dd2373
#
_entry.id   1bd8d0bb4a1ce79108c92d63f1dd2373
#
_cell.length_a   1.000
_cell.length_b   1.000
_cell.length_c   1.000
_cell.angle_alpha   90.00
_cell.angle_beta   90.00
_cell.angle_gamma   90.00
#
_symmetry.space_group_name_H-M   'P 1'
#
loop_
_entity.id
_entity.type
_entity.pdbx_description
1 polymer ?
#
loop_
_entity_poly.entity_id
_entity_poly.type
_entity_poly.pdbx_seq_one_letter_code
_entity_poly.pdbx_strand_id
1 'polypeptide(L)'
;MRPVVTLAVAAAVFWLAYDGGSYTLESRATLAIVVLWGTLLAFALGLWPLVRPPLAARVAGGLLAAFALLTGLSIFWAESAERALVEFNRAVLLTAVYAVAVLAGTRGNLGRWLDGLALGLASIGLLALASRLFPETLPAGAVPDFLPGAVSRLSWPVEYWNGLAILVALGLPPLLRVATTAHPAWRGAAVGMIPALAGTLFLTSSRGGFAVAFIAVAAFFVLGPRRWSTAAAIVLALAGSVATIAILRSRDALVNSPFDSPDAATQGRSAALLVLVVCFVTGAVYAAGSLALAERRTPRLAGWMAALVVLAAALVGAVASDAPSRFAEFCDPPPEFAQDDFVQAHLASGSGSGRCQFWSAALDQWKERPLAGQGAGSYEAWWAQNGTIPYFLRDAHSLYLETLGELGLVGFLLLAGALGTGLVAGARRLLSATDPEEGVAVAAVLSAFLAFLAAAGIDWVWELTAASAVGLLLLGLATGPATSTTAPKLAAAESRPARFSRRRYGIGIAVLVAGWALICVQAIPLLTQYTLASSQEAVREDDLGAALDRALAARQLQPWGASPYLQLALVHERRDDLAAAEAAIREAIERDPLDWRLWLVAARVETEAGDIAAARESLARAIALNPRSPLFANAG
;
A
#
# COMPACT_ATOMS: atom_id res chain seq x y z
N MET A 1 15.44 -22.18 15.97
CA MET A 1 14.10 -21.74 15.48
C MET A 1 13.70 -20.30 15.90
N ARG A 2 14.32 -19.66 16.91
CA ARG A 2 13.89 -18.33 17.41
C ARG A 2 14.06 -17.15 16.42
N PRO A 3 15.13 -17.00 15.62
CA PRO A 3 15.26 -15.85 14.69
C PRO A 3 14.51 -16.02 13.35
N VAL A 4 14.07 -17.22 12.98
CA VAL A 4 13.50 -17.52 11.64
C VAL A 4 12.25 -16.69 11.34
N VAL A 5 11.31 -16.55 12.29
CA VAL A 5 10.07 -15.76 12.07
C VAL A 5 10.40 -14.29 11.87
N THR A 6 11.30 -13.72 12.70
CA THR A 6 11.73 -12.32 12.57
C THR A 6 12.36 -12.06 11.21
N LEU A 7 13.30 -12.91 10.79
CA LEU A 7 14.00 -12.76 9.51
C LEU A 7 13.06 -12.99 8.31
N ALA A 8 12.15 -13.98 8.41
CA ALA A 8 11.18 -14.23 7.34
C ALA A 8 10.21 -13.05 7.13
N VAL A 9 9.69 -12.48 8.23
CA VAL A 9 8.82 -11.30 8.15
C VAL A 9 9.59 -10.09 7.64
N ALA A 10 10.80 -9.84 8.17
CA ALA A 10 11.65 -8.74 7.71
C ALA A 10 11.99 -8.85 6.23
N ALA A 11 12.41 -10.04 5.78
CA ALA A 11 12.75 -10.29 4.39
C ALA A 11 11.53 -10.15 3.46
N ALA A 12 10.36 -10.67 3.87
CA ALA A 12 9.14 -10.54 3.08
C ALA A 12 8.72 -9.08 2.92
N VAL A 13 8.67 -8.31 4.01
CA VAL A 13 8.29 -6.89 3.97
C VAL A 13 9.33 -6.06 3.22
N PHE A 14 10.62 -6.33 3.44
CA PHE A 14 11.70 -5.67 2.70
C PHE A 14 11.58 -5.93 1.20
N TRP A 15 11.41 -7.19 0.80
CA TRP A 15 11.27 -7.57 -0.60
C TRP A 15 10.08 -6.89 -1.27
N LEU A 16 8.90 -6.93 -0.63
CA LEU A 16 7.71 -6.28 -1.17
C LEU A 16 7.89 -4.78 -1.38
N ALA A 17 8.58 -4.12 -0.47
CA ALA A 17 8.83 -2.70 -0.57
C ALA A 17 9.95 -2.36 -1.58
N TYR A 18 10.98 -3.23 -1.67
CA TYR A 18 12.12 -3.07 -2.58
C TYR A 18 11.73 -3.24 -4.05
N ASP A 19 10.77 -4.09 -4.34
CA ASP A 19 10.26 -4.39 -5.68
C ASP A 19 9.15 -3.39 -6.08
N GLY A 20 9.47 -2.09 -6.11
CA GLY A 20 8.52 -1.05 -6.46
C GLY A 20 7.25 -1.04 -5.61
N GLY A 21 7.35 -1.43 -4.32
CA GLY A 21 6.20 -1.63 -3.46
C GLY A 21 5.29 -2.80 -3.88
N SER A 22 5.77 -3.65 -4.79
CA SER A 22 5.00 -4.74 -5.44
C SER A 22 3.67 -4.24 -6.03
N TYR A 23 3.76 -3.11 -6.74
CA TYR A 23 2.61 -2.47 -7.39
C TYR A 23 2.26 -3.13 -8.72
N THR A 24 3.26 -3.61 -9.49
CA THR A 24 3.03 -4.20 -10.82
C THR A 24 2.18 -5.47 -10.74
N LEU A 25 1.48 -5.78 -11.81
CA LEU A 25 0.67 -6.99 -11.90
C LEU A 25 1.54 -8.24 -11.73
N GLU A 26 2.74 -8.25 -12.30
CA GLU A 26 3.69 -9.36 -12.22
C GLU A 26 4.12 -9.64 -10.78
N SER A 27 4.56 -8.62 -10.07
CA SER A 27 5.00 -8.75 -8.67
C SER A 27 3.87 -9.21 -7.78
N ARG A 28 2.70 -8.61 -7.93
CA ARG A 28 1.49 -8.89 -7.15
C ARG A 28 0.97 -10.31 -7.40
N ALA A 29 0.83 -10.72 -8.67
CA ALA A 29 0.34 -12.05 -9.00
C ALA A 29 1.34 -13.14 -8.61
N THR A 30 2.64 -12.90 -8.78
CA THR A 30 3.70 -13.82 -8.33
C THR A 30 3.63 -14.01 -6.82
N LEU A 31 3.52 -12.92 -6.05
CA LEU A 31 3.34 -12.99 -4.60
C LEU A 31 2.09 -13.79 -4.23
N ALA A 32 0.96 -13.52 -4.90
CA ALA A 32 -0.29 -14.23 -4.63
C ALA A 32 -0.15 -15.75 -4.84
N ILE A 33 0.47 -16.15 -5.95
CA ILE A 33 0.75 -17.56 -6.25
C ILE A 33 1.64 -18.18 -5.17
N VAL A 34 2.72 -17.50 -4.76
CA VAL A 34 3.64 -17.98 -3.72
C VAL A 34 2.92 -18.13 -2.37
N VAL A 35 2.14 -17.12 -1.95
CA VAL A 35 1.40 -17.16 -0.68
C VAL A 35 0.33 -18.25 -0.68
N LEU A 36 -0.43 -18.39 -1.77
CA LEU A 36 -1.46 -19.41 -1.90
C LEU A 36 -0.83 -20.81 -1.92
N TRP A 37 0.23 -21.06 -2.71
CA TRP A 37 0.95 -22.33 -2.70
C TRP A 37 1.55 -22.62 -1.34
N GLY A 38 2.21 -21.66 -0.70
CA GLY A 38 2.76 -21.84 0.65
C GLY A 38 1.68 -22.21 1.66
N THR A 39 0.51 -21.59 1.57
CA THR A 39 -0.65 -21.88 2.43
C THR A 39 -1.19 -23.29 2.18
N LEU A 40 -1.37 -23.68 0.92
CA LEU A 40 -1.85 -25.00 0.56
C LEU A 40 -0.88 -26.12 0.95
N LEU A 41 0.41 -25.94 0.70
CA LEU A 41 1.44 -26.90 1.08
C LEU A 41 1.52 -27.06 2.61
N ALA A 42 1.48 -25.95 3.35
CA ALA A 42 1.47 -26.00 4.80
C ALA A 42 0.21 -26.71 5.35
N PHE A 43 -0.94 -26.52 4.70
CA PHE A 43 -2.17 -27.25 5.03
C PHE A 43 -2.05 -28.74 4.70
N ALA A 44 -1.59 -29.09 3.51
CA ALA A 44 -1.45 -30.47 3.05
C ALA A 44 -0.44 -31.26 3.90
N LEU A 45 0.63 -30.62 4.33
CA LEU A 45 1.67 -31.21 5.20
C LEU A 45 1.30 -31.21 6.70
N GLY A 46 0.12 -30.69 7.06
CA GLY A 46 -0.33 -30.63 8.44
C GLY A 46 0.49 -29.67 9.33
N LEU A 47 1.18 -28.70 8.73
CA LEU A 47 2.00 -27.70 9.45
C LEU A 47 1.14 -26.62 10.12
N TRP A 48 -0.09 -26.42 9.68
CA TRP A 48 -1.03 -25.50 10.30
C TRP A 48 -1.61 -26.09 11.57
N PRO A 49 -1.60 -25.35 12.70
CA PRO A 49 -2.26 -25.83 13.91
C PRO A 49 -3.77 -25.94 13.67
N LEU A 50 -4.35 -27.13 13.89
CA LEU A 50 -5.78 -27.39 13.77
C LEU A 50 -6.61 -26.78 14.92
N VAL A 51 -6.21 -25.60 15.36
CA VAL A 51 -6.90 -24.83 16.41
C VAL A 51 -7.93 -23.93 15.75
N ARG A 52 -9.14 -23.90 16.27
CA ARG A 52 -10.19 -22.99 15.78
C ARG A 52 -9.75 -21.54 16.03
N PRO A 53 -9.66 -20.69 14.98
CA PRO A 53 -9.35 -19.28 15.16
C PRO A 53 -10.38 -18.60 16.08
N PRO A 54 -9.98 -17.56 16.83
CA PRO A 54 -10.89 -16.73 17.63
C PRO A 54 -12.08 -16.21 16.80
N LEU A 55 -13.20 -15.90 17.47
CA LEU A 55 -14.40 -15.40 16.78
C LEU A 55 -14.09 -14.16 15.93
N ALA A 56 -13.30 -13.21 16.46
CA ALA A 56 -12.89 -12.01 15.73
C ALA A 56 -12.17 -12.35 14.42
N ALA A 57 -11.26 -13.34 14.44
CA ALA A 57 -10.56 -13.77 13.22
C ALA A 57 -11.52 -14.42 12.20
N ARG A 58 -12.49 -15.19 12.67
CA ARG A 58 -13.50 -15.80 11.78
C ARG A 58 -14.43 -14.76 11.17
N VAL A 59 -14.84 -13.75 11.95
CA VAL A 59 -15.69 -12.65 11.47
C VAL A 59 -14.92 -11.81 10.45
N ALA A 60 -13.74 -11.31 10.79
CA ALA A 60 -12.94 -10.50 9.86
C ALA A 60 -12.59 -11.29 8.58
N GLY A 61 -12.15 -12.54 8.71
CA GLY A 61 -11.83 -13.40 7.56
C GLY A 61 -13.05 -13.73 6.70
N GLY A 62 -14.22 -13.95 7.31
CA GLY A 62 -15.48 -14.15 6.58
C GLY A 62 -15.92 -12.91 5.80
N LEU A 63 -15.78 -11.72 6.41
CA LEU A 63 -16.09 -10.44 5.75
C LEU A 63 -15.10 -10.14 4.61
N LEU A 64 -13.80 -10.40 4.78
CA LEU A 64 -12.81 -10.27 3.70
C LEU A 64 -13.07 -11.26 2.56
N ALA A 65 -13.42 -12.51 2.88
CA ALA A 65 -13.78 -13.49 1.86
C ALA A 65 -15.06 -13.10 1.11
N ALA A 66 -16.06 -12.56 1.82
CA ALA A 66 -17.28 -12.03 1.21
C ALA A 66 -16.99 -10.78 0.36
N PHE A 67 -16.09 -9.91 0.79
CA PHE A 67 -15.61 -8.76 0.01
C PHE A 67 -14.92 -9.23 -1.27
N ALA A 68 -13.98 -10.17 -1.19
CA ALA A 68 -13.33 -10.74 -2.37
C ALA A 68 -14.34 -11.41 -3.31
N LEU A 69 -15.30 -12.15 -2.77
CA LEU A 69 -16.36 -12.76 -3.58
C LEU A 69 -17.22 -11.70 -4.29
N LEU A 70 -17.61 -10.62 -3.59
CA LEU A 70 -18.38 -9.52 -4.19
C LEU A 70 -17.57 -8.84 -5.31
N THR A 71 -16.28 -8.59 -5.08
CA THR A 71 -15.35 -8.05 -6.09
C THR A 71 -15.30 -8.96 -7.32
N GLY A 72 -15.19 -10.29 -7.12
CA GLY A 72 -15.24 -11.25 -8.21
C GLY A 72 -16.58 -11.30 -8.94
N LEU A 73 -17.69 -11.23 -8.20
CA LEU A 73 -19.02 -11.19 -8.80
C LEU A 73 -19.28 -9.91 -9.57
N SER A 74 -18.59 -8.81 -9.24
CA SER A 74 -18.74 -7.55 -9.96
C SER A 74 -18.34 -7.62 -11.44
N ILE A 75 -17.60 -8.64 -11.86
CA ILE A 75 -17.29 -8.95 -13.27
C ILE A 75 -18.57 -8.99 -14.14
N PHE A 76 -19.71 -9.42 -13.57
CA PHE A 76 -20.97 -9.52 -14.31
C PHE A 76 -21.68 -8.20 -14.59
N TRP A 77 -21.27 -7.10 -13.92
CA TRP A 77 -21.86 -5.76 -14.13
C TRP A 77 -20.82 -4.65 -14.28
N ALA A 78 -19.54 -4.94 -14.13
CA ALA A 78 -18.46 -4.02 -14.41
C ALA A 78 -18.31 -3.80 -15.91
N GLU A 79 -17.94 -2.58 -16.30
CA GLU A 79 -17.69 -2.22 -17.70
C GLU A 79 -16.51 -2.99 -18.31
N SER A 80 -15.50 -3.32 -17.47
CA SER A 80 -14.34 -4.11 -17.86
C SER A 80 -14.17 -5.33 -16.97
N ALA A 81 -14.42 -6.51 -17.53
CA ALA A 81 -14.18 -7.78 -16.84
C ALA A 81 -12.69 -8.00 -16.51
N GLU A 82 -11.79 -7.46 -17.32
CA GLU A 82 -10.35 -7.53 -17.11
C GLU A 82 -9.93 -6.78 -15.85
N ARG A 83 -10.39 -5.53 -15.67
CA ARG A 83 -10.08 -4.72 -14.47
C ARG A 83 -10.70 -5.34 -13.22
N ALA A 84 -11.96 -5.77 -13.29
CA ALA A 84 -12.63 -6.41 -12.17
C ALA A 84 -11.94 -7.71 -11.71
N LEU A 85 -11.38 -8.50 -12.63
CA LEU A 85 -10.59 -9.70 -12.31
C LEU A 85 -9.29 -9.33 -11.60
N VAL A 86 -8.63 -8.26 -12.01
CA VAL A 86 -7.40 -7.76 -11.38
C VAL A 86 -7.66 -7.35 -9.93
N GLU A 87 -8.78 -6.68 -9.67
CA GLU A 87 -9.21 -6.29 -8.31
C GLU A 87 -9.59 -7.49 -7.45
N PHE A 88 -10.32 -8.45 -8.03
CA PHE A 88 -10.60 -9.74 -7.36
C PHE A 88 -9.31 -10.43 -6.93
N ASN A 89 -8.34 -10.53 -7.83
CA ASN A 89 -7.06 -11.16 -7.56
C ASN A 89 -6.31 -10.46 -6.41
N ARG A 90 -6.36 -9.14 -6.33
CA ARG A 90 -5.82 -8.36 -5.21
C ARG A 90 -6.53 -8.67 -3.89
N ALA A 91 -7.85 -8.66 -3.89
CA ALA A 91 -8.65 -8.98 -2.70
C ALA A 91 -8.38 -10.40 -2.19
N VAL A 92 -8.19 -11.38 -3.08
CA VAL A 92 -7.79 -12.76 -2.75
C VAL A 92 -6.39 -12.79 -2.12
N LEU A 93 -5.39 -12.13 -2.72
CA LEU A 93 -4.04 -12.03 -2.17
C LEU A 93 -4.07 -11.48 -0.74
N LEU A 94 -4.72 -10.35 -0.53
CA LEU A 94 -4.77 -9.69 0.77
C LEU A 94 -5.52 -10.53 1.81
N THR A 95 -6.57 -11.23 1.40
CA THR A 95 -7.28 -12.21 2.25
C THR A 95 -6.35 -13.39 2.63
N ALA A 96 -5.51 -13.85 1.70
CA ALA A 96 -4.53 -14.91 1.96
C ALA A 96 -3.42 -14.44 2.93
N VAL A 97 -2.90 -13.23 2.78
CA VAL A 97 -1.94 -12.62 3.73
C VAL A 97 -2.54 -12.52 5.13
N TYR A 98 -3.78 -12.05 5.23
CA TYR A 98 -4.53 -12.06 6.48
C TYR A 98 -4.62 -13.47 7.09
N ALA A 99 -4.98 -14.47 6.29
CA ALA A 99 -5.09 -15.85 6.74
C ALA A 99 -3.75 -16.41 7.26
N VAL A 100 -2.64 -16.13 6.57
CA VAL A 100 -1.28 -16.50 7.02
C VAL A 100 -0.99 -15.89 8.39
N ALA A 101 -1.28 -14.60 8.60
CA ALA A 101 -1.06 -13.95 9.89
C ALA A 101 -1.90 -14.57 11.02
N VAL A 102 -3.15 -14.94 10.75
CA VAL A 102 -4.04 -15.61 11.73
C VAL A 102 -3.54 -17.02 12.05
N LEU A 103 -3.10 -17.77 11.05
CA LEU A 103 -2.73 -19.18 11.20
C LEU A 103 -1.32 -19.35 11.78
N ALA A 104 -0.35 -18.52 11.37
CA ALA A 104 1.04 -18.58 11.85
C ALA A 104 1.29 -17.73 13.11
N GLY A 105 0.44 -16.74 13.39
CA GLY A 105 0.55 -15.85 14.54
C GLY A 105 0.15 -16.56 15.84
N THR A 106 1.03 -16.57 16.84
CA THR A 106 0.77 -17.10 18.19
C THR A 106 1.24 -16.11 19.24
N ARG A 107 0.71 -16.21 20.48
CA ARG A 107 1.20 -15.37 21.59
C ARG A 107 2.72 -15.49 21.79
N GLY A 108 3.28 -16.68 21.61
CA GLY A 108 4.71 -16.92 21.80
C GLY A 108 5.60 -16.36 20.69
N ASN A 109 5.04 -15.94 19.54
CA ASN A 109 5.82 -15.37 18.44
C ASN A 109 5.41 -13.94 18.05
N LEU A 110 4.40 -13.33 18.69
CA LEU A 110 3.95 -11.97 18.39
C LEU A 110 5.11 -10.95 18.39
N GLY A 111 5.98 -11.01 19.43
CA GLY A 111 7.15 -10.15 19.50
C GLY A 111 8.05 -10.27 18.28
N ARG A 112 8.22 -11.48 17.73
CA ARG A 112 9.06 -11.74 16.55
C ARG A 112 8.46 -11.21 15.26
N TRP A 113 7.12 -11.25 15.12
CA TRP A 113 6.43 -10.60 14.03
C TRP A 113 6.67 -9.10 14.05
N LEU A 114 6.54 -8.47 15.22
CA LEU A 114 6.78 -7.04 15.41
C LEU A 114 8.25 -6.66 15.20
N ASP A 115 9.20 -7.49 15.66
CA ASP A 115 10.62 -7.29 15.41
C ASP A 115 10.95 -7.39 13.91
N GLY A 116 10.30 -8.33 13.20
CA GLY A 116 10.43 -8.46 11.74
C GLY A 116 9.87 -7.26 11.00
N LEU A 117 8.69 -6.76 11.39
CA LEU A 117 8.13 -5.52 10.84
C LEU A 117 9.03 -4.31 11.11
N ALA A 118 9.53 -4.16 12.35
CA ALA A 118 10.45 -3.08 12.69
C ALA A 118 11.70 -3.10 11.81
N LEU A 119 12.31 -4.29 11.67
CA LEU A 119 13.54 -4.46 10.88
C LEU A 119 13.29 -4.22 9.40
N GLY A 120 12.28 -4.85 8.79
CA GLY A 120 12.00 -4.74 7.36
C GLY A 120 11.64 -3.32 6.95
N LEU A 121 10.70 -2.67 7.69
CA LEU A 121 10.25 -1.31 7.38
C LEU A 121 11.33 -0.25 7.65
N ALA A 122 12.12 -0.41 8.73
CA ALA A 122 13.25 0.47 8.97
C ALA A 122 14.34 0.32 7.91
N SER A 123 14.66 -0.91 7.50
CA SER A 123 15.68 -1.17 6.48
C SER A 123 15.35 -0.52 5.13
N ILE A 124 14.08 -0.55 4.70
CA ILE A 124 13.63 0.16 3.48
C ILE A 124 13.80 1.67 3.62
N GLY A 125 13.36 2.25 4.74
CA GLY A 125 13.51 3.69 4.95
C GLY A 125 14.98 4.13 5.00
N LEU A 126 15.85 3.34 5.64
CA LEU A 126 17.29 3.61 5.69
C LEU A 126 17.96 3.44 4.32
N LEU A 127 17.56 2.42 3.56
CA LEU A 127 18.06 2.20 2.20
C LEU A 127 17.65 3.35 1.27
N ALA A 128 16.41 3.81 1.37
CA ALA A 128 15.93 4.97 0.63
C ALA A 128 16.71 6.24 0.99
N LEU A 129 16.99 6.49 2.27
CA LEU A 129 17.84 7.61 2.66
C LEU A 129 19.25 7.47 2.08
N ALA A 130 19.81 6.25 2.15
CA ALA A 130 21.14 5.98 1.62
C ALA A 130 21.23 6.26 0.10
N SER A 131 20.20 5.94 -0.69
CA SER A 131 20.19 6.24 -2.13
C SER A 131 20.27 7.75 -2.40
N ARG A 132 19.62 8.58 -1.58
CA ARG A 132 19.71 10.05 -1.72
C ARG A 132 21.04 10.60 -1.25
N LEU A 133 21.64 9.99 -0.21
CA LEU A 133 22.94 10.43 0.31
C LEU A 133 24.13 9.97 -0.56
N PHE A 134 23.96 8.86 -1.31
CA PHE A 134 24.99 8.23 -2.15
C PHE A 134 24.44 7.90 -3.55
N PRO A 135 23.98 8.88 -4.33
CA PRO A 135 23.34 8.64 -5.62
C PRO A 135 24.28 8.07 -6.69
N GLU A 136 25.60 8.17 -6.49
CA GLU A 136 26.60 7.57 -7.41
C GLU A 136 26.71 6.04 -7.25
N THR A 137 26.26 5.49 -6.12
CA THR A 137 26.43 4.06 -5.79
C THR A 137 25.10 3.30 -5.69
N LEU A 138 24.01 4.01 -5.49
CA LEU A 138 22.68 3.43 -5.36
C LEU A 138 21.73 4.03 -6.41
N PRO A 139 20.74 3.26 -6.89
CA PRO A 139 19.79 3.77 -7.88
C PRO A 139 19.03 4.99 -7.40
N ALA A 140 18.73 5.89 -8.33
CA ALA A 140 17.72 6.92 -8.16
C ALA A 140 16.36 6.37 -8.59
N GLY A 141 15.27 6.81 -7.94
CA GLY A 141 13.92 6.46 -8.38
C GLY A 141 13.61 7.08 -9.75
N ALA A 142 12.82 6.38 -10.54
CA ALA A 142 12.29 6.95 -11.77
C ALA A 142 11.22 8.00 -11.43
N VAL A 143 11.43 9.23 -11.89
CA VAL A 143 10.42 10.29 -11.82
C VAL A 143 9.77 10.40 -13.19
N PRO A 144 8.43 10.33 -13.28
CA PRO A 144 7.75 10.51 -14.54
C PRO A 144 7.97 11.92 -15.10
N ASP A 145 8.27 12.02 -16.40
CA ASP A 145 8.52 13.30 -17.09
C ASP A 145 7.37 14.30 -16.99
N PHE A 146 6.14 13.80 -16.80
CA PHE A 146 4.95 14.64 -16.63
C PHE A 146 4.79 15.25 -15.22
N LEU A 147 5.71 14.94 -14.29
CA LEU A 147 5.73 15.49 -12.92
C LEU A 147 7.07 16.16 -12.60
N PRO A 148 7.48 17.19 -13.34
CA PRO A 148 8.80 17.80 -13.18
C PRO A 148 9.06 18.36 -11.76
N GLY A 149 8.03 18.79 -11.03
CA GLY A 149 8.15 19.23 -9.63
C GLY A 149 8.45 18.08 -8.64
N ALA A 150 8.37 16.82 -9.06
CA ALA A 150 8.61 15.67 -8.20
C ALA A 150 10.03 15.09 -8.30
N VAL A 151 10.90 15.66 -9.17
CA VAL A 151 12.26 15.14 -9.43
C VAL A 151 13.18 15.07 -8.21
N SER A 152 12.91 15.86 -7.19
CA SER A 152 13.68 15.84 -5.93
C SER A 152 13.07 14.96 -4.84
N ARG A 153 11.85 14.42 -5.06
CA ARG A 153 11.15 13.63 -4.04
C ARG A 153 11.69 12.21 -3.96
N LEU A 154 12.07 11.81 -2.76
CA LEU A 154 12.59 10.47 -2.52
C LEU A 154 11.46 9.43 -2.63
N SER A 155 11.57 8.52 -3.60
CA SER A 155 10.60 7.45 -3.87
C SER A 155 11.23 6.04 -3.89
N TRP A 156 12.49 5.92 -4.37
CA TRP A 156 13.17 4.63 -4.45
C TRP A 156 13.39 3.99 -3.07
N PRO A 157 13.24 2.68 -2.91
CA PRO A 157 12.96 1.66 -3.93
C PRO A 157 11.46 1.34 -4.12
N VAL A 158 10.59 2.08 -3.46
CA VAL A 158 9.12 1.85 -3.50
C VAL A 158 8.47 2.43 -4.76
N GLU A 159 9.20 3.30 -5.47
CA GLU A 159 8.77 4.04 -6.68
C GLU A 159 7.56 4.95 -6.46
N TYR A 160 7.21 5.17 -5.19
CA TYR A 160 6.14 6.06 -4.78
C TYR A 160 6.46 6.73 -3.45
N TRP A 161 6.65 8.05 -3.47
CA TRP A 161 7.08 8.83 -2.30
C TRP A 161 6.11 8.75 -1.12
N ASN A 162 4.78 8.82 -1.35
CA ASN A 162 3.81 8.69 -0.25
C ASN A 162 3.80 7.26 0.30
N GLY A 163 3.90 6.25 -0.57
CA GLY A 163 4.01 4.85 -0.17
C GLY A 163 5.22 4.60 0.72
N LEU A 164 6.39 5.12 0.33
CA LEU A 164 7.61 5.05 1.14
C LEU A 164 7.42 5.71 2.50
N ALA A 165 6.86 6.92 2.54
CA ALA A 165 6.58 7.64 3.77
C ALA A 165 5.63 6.86 4.69
N ILE A 166 4.59 6.25 4.14
CA ILE A 166 3.62 5.46 4.90
C ILE A 166 4.25 4.18 5.43
N LEU A 167 5.07 3.46 4.64
CA LEU A 167 5.79 2.27 5.12
C LEU A 167 6.71 2.62 6.29
N VAL A 168 7.44 3.74 6.21
CA VAL A 168 8.24 4.25 7.33
C VAL A 168 7.36 4.52 8.56
N ALA A 169 6.23 5.20 8.37
CA ALA A 169 5.29 5.50 9.46
C ALA A 169 4.74 4.23 10.15
N LEU A 170 4.40 3.20 9.37
CA LEU A 170 3.94 1.90 9.89
C LEU A 170 5.03 1.17 10.70
N GLY A 171 6.30 1.44 10.43
CA GLY A 171 7.44 0.90 11.17
C GLY A 171 7.68 1.53 12.54
N LEU A 172 7.17 2.75 12.80
CA LEU A 172 7.44 3.47 14.05
C LEU A 172 6.88 2.77 15.30
N PRO A 173 5.61 2.29 15.35
CA PRO A 173 5.11 1.58 16.53
C PRO A 173 5.87 0.29 16.87
N PRO A 174 6.22 -0.60 15.93
CA PRO A 174 7.11 -1.73 16.19
C PRO A 174 8.50 -1.31 16.71
N LEU A 175 9.12 -0.24 16.18
CA LEU A 175 10.38 0.30 16.69
C LEU A 175 10.25 0.84 18.11
N LEU A 176 9.21 1.61 18.41
CA LEU A 176 8.94 2.11 19.77
C LEU A 176 8.67 0.96 20.75
N ARG A 177 8.08 -0.15 20.30
CA ARG A 177 8.00 -1.37 21.11
C ARG A 177 9.40 -1.89 21.45
N VAL A 178 10.31 -2.02 20.48
CA VAL A 178 11.70 -2.43 20.74
C VAL A 178 12.36 -1.46 21.70
N ALA A 179 12.18 -0.15 21.52
CA ALA A 179 12.71 0.88 22.41
C ALA A 179 12.27 0.74 23.88
N THR A 180 11.12 0.12 24.14
CA THR A 180 10.57 0.03 25.50
C THR A 180 10.65 -1.37 26.13
N THR A 181 10.90 -2.43 25.37
CA THR A 181 10.85 -3.82 25.86
C THR A 181 12.15 -4.59 25.71
N ALA A 182 13.01 -4.24 24.76
CA ALA A 182 14.24 -4.99 24.46
C ALA A 182 15.39 -4.72 25.46
N HIS A 183 16.52 -5.39 25.26
CA HIS A 183 17.77 -5.10 25.96
C HIS A 183 18.24 -3.66 25.63
N PRO A 184 18.91 -2.93 26.57
CA PRO A 184 19.31 -1.53 26.39
C PRO A 184 20.00 -1.20 25.06
N ALA A 185 20.89 -2.08 24.57
CA ALA A 185 21.55 -1.88 23.28
C ALA A 185 20.55 -1.81 22.10
N TRP A 186 19.56 -2.71 22.09
CA TRP A 186 18.51 -2.73 21.06
C TRP A 186 17.51 -1.57 21.23
N ARG A 187 17.27 -1.14 22.49
CA ARG A 187 16.47 0.07 22.75
C ARG A 187 17.15 1.30 22.12
N GLY A 188 18.46 1.42 22.36
CA GLY A 188 19.25 2.51 21.76
C GLY A 188 19.27 2.44 20.24
N ALA A 189 19.50 1.25 19.67
CA ALA A 189 19.48 1.08 18.22
C ALA A 189 18.12 1.48 17.60
N ALA A 190 17.01 1.06 18.22
CA ALA A 190 15.68 1.40 17.72
C ALA A 190 15.39 2.91 17.74
N VAL A 191 15.74 3.61 18.84
CA VAL A 191 15.56 5.06 18.95
C VAL A 191 16.54 5.81 18.04
N GLY A 192 17.78 5.32 17.92
CA GLY A 192 18.80 5.90 17.06
C GLY A 192 18.50 5.81 15.56
N MET A 193 17.70 4.87 15.11
CA MET A 193 17.27 4.78 13.70
C MET A 193 16.19 5.83 13.35
N ILE A 194 15.37 6.27 14.31
CA ILE A 194 14.22 7.16 14.04
C ILE A 194 14.65 8.50 13.41
N PRO A 195 15.75 9.18 13.81
CA PRO A 195 16.21 10.40 13.14
C PRO A 195 16.47 10.20 11.64
N ALA A 196 17.11 9.11 11.24
CA ALA A 196 17.34 8.82 9.83
C ALA A 196 16.02 8.56 9.08
N LEU A 197 15.09 7.82 9.68
CA LEU A 197 13.74 7.60 9.13
C LEU A 197 12.94 8.90 9.00
N ALA A 198 13.11 9.84 9.92
CA ALA A 198 12.54 11.19 9.81
C ALA A 198 13.17 11.97 8.64
N GLY A 199 14.46 11.78 8.38
CA GLY A 199 15.13 12.31 7.18
C GLY A 199 14.52 11.73 5.90
N THR A 200 14.24 10.43 5.86
CA THR A 200 13.51 9.81 4.74
C THR A 200 12.14 10.44 4.55
N LEU A 201 11.34 10.55 5.63
CA LEU A 201 10.02 11.20 5.58
C LEU A 201 10.11 12.63 5.04
N PHE A 202 11.11 13.42 5.49
CA PHE A 202 11.31 14.79 5.02
C PHE A 202 11.58 14.82 3.51
N LEU A 203 12.48 13.98 3.02
CA LEU A 203 12.86 13.94 1.60
C LEU A 203 11.75 13.38 0.68
N THR A 204 10.80 12.60 1.21
CA THR A 204 9.60 12.23 0.44
C THR A 204 8.67 13.41 0.19
N SER A 205 8.76 14.49 0.95
CA SER A 205 7.84 15.65 0.95
C SER A 205 6.37 15.24 1.14
N SER A 206 6.10 14.13 1.83
CA SER A 206 4.76 13.58 1.99
C SER A 206 4.07 14.12 3.24
N ARG A 207 3.17 15.09 3.07
CA ARG A 207 2.31 15.60 4.17
C ARG A 207 1.46 14.51 4.79
N GLY A 208 0.87 13.65 3.94
CA GLY A 208 0.11 12.47 4.38
C GLY A 208 0.98 11.52 5.19
N GLY A 209 2.22 11.26 4.76
CA GLY A 209 3.18 10.44 5.49
C GLY A 209 3.51 10.99 6.88
N PHE A 210 3.73 12.31 7.00
CA PHE A 210 3.93 12.95 8.32
C PHE A 210 2.69 12.83 9.21
N ALA A 211 1.48 13.05 8.67
CA ALA A 211 0.24 12.90 9.43
C ALA A 211 0.05 11.45 9.92
N VAL A 212 0.32 10.47 9.07
CA VAL A 212 0.25 9.04 9.43
C VAL A 212 1.31 8.66 10.47
N ALA A 213 2.55 9.18 10.33
CA ALA A 213 3.61 8.98 11.32
C ALA A 213 3.23 9.58 12.69
N PHE A 214 2.63 10.78 12.70
CA PHE A 214 2.12 11.39 13.92
C PHE A 214 1.02 10.52 14.56
N ILE A 215 0.03 10.06 13.78
CA ILE A 215 -1.03 9.16 14.25
C ILE A 215 -0.43 7.88 14.84
N ALA A 216 0.55 7.27 14.16
CA ALA A 216 1.22 6.04 14.61
C ALA A 216 1.90 6.23 15.97
N VAL A 217 2.68 7.30 16.13
CA VAL A 217 3.42 7.61 17.36
C VAL A 217 2.49 8.00 18.49
N ALA A 218 1.51 8.89 18.20
CA ALA A 218 0.52 9.34 19.18
C ALA A 218 -0.34 8.18 19.69
N ALA A 219 -0.84 7.32 18.77
CA ALA A 219 -1.60 6.13 19.16
C ALA A 219 -0.76 5.18 20.04
N PHE A 220 0.51 4.93 19.68
CA PHE A 220 1.36 4.08 20.50
C PHE A 220 1.63 4.67 21.89
N PHE A 221 1.83 5.99 21.98
CA PHE A 221 2.00 6.68 23.26
C PHE A 221 0.75 6.59 24.15
N VAL A 222 -0.43 6.82 23.56
CA VAL A 222 -1.71 6.78 24.28
C VAL A 222 -2.08 5.37 24.72
N LEU A 223 -1.90 4.38 23.83
CA LEU A 223 -2.30 2.99 24.05
C LEU A 223 -1.27 2.20 24.87
N GLY A 224 0.01 2.56 24.80
CA GLY A 224 1.09 1.83 25.46
C GLY A 224 1.09 1.98 26.99
N PRO A 225 1.34 0.91 27.74
CA PRO A 225 1.38 0.96 29.22
C PRO A 225 2.69 1.57 29.78
N ARG A 226 3.78 1.62 29.00
CA ARG A 226 5.12 2.11 29.43
C ARG A 226 5.36 3.57 29.04
N ARG A 227 4.49 4.46 29.49
CA ARG A 227 4.42 5.85 29.02
C ARG A 227 5.69 6.69 29.22
N TRP A 228 6.40 6.55 30.37
CA TRP A 228 7.64 7.31 30.62
C TRP A 228 8.76 6.88 29.69
N SER A 229 8.95 5.59 29.49
CA SER A 229 9.96 5.09 28.53
C SER A 229 9.60 5.47 27.11
N THR A 230 8.30 5.42 26.76
CA THR A 230 7.81 5.86 25.45
C THR A 230 7.98 7.37 25.26
N ALA A 231 7.63 8.18 26.26
CA ALA A 231 7.83 9.65 26.21
C ALA A 231 9.31 10.00 26.04
N ALA A 232 10.21 9.37 26.82
CA ALA A 232 11.64 9.60 26.69
C ALA A 232 12.18 9.20 25.32
N ALA A 233 11.72 8.06 24.78
CA ALA A 233 12.05 7.62 23.42
C ALA A 233 11.60 8.63 22.37
N ILE A 234 10.35 9.10 22.45
CA ILE A 234 9.77 10.08 21.52
C ILE A 234 10.51 11.40 21.59
N VAL A 235 10.77 11.93 22.80
CA VAL A 235 11.45 13.23 22.96
C VAL A 235 12.86 13.20 22.38
N LEU A 236 13.64 12.15 22.69
CA LEU A 236 15.00 12.02 22.15
C LEU A 236 14.99 11.76 20.64
N ALA A 237 14.11 10.89 20.16
CA ALA A 237 13.95 10.66 18.72
C ALA A 237 13.54 11.94 17.99
N LEU A 238 12.61 12.73 18.55
CA LEU A 238 12.19 14.02 17.97
C LEU A 238 13.33 15.02 17.93
N ALA A 239 14.11 15.15 19.00
CA ALA A 239 15.29 16.02 19.02
C ALA A 239 16.31 15.62 17.95
N GLY A 240 16.62 14.32 17.83
CA GLY A 240 17.48 13.78 16.78
C GLY A 240 16.89 14.01 15.38
N SER A 241 15.58 13.84 15.23
CA SER A 241 14.88 14.06 13.94
C SER A 241 14.93 15.51 13.49
N VAL A 242 14.72 16.46 14.41
CA VAL A 242 14.86 17.90 14.14
C VAL A 242 16.30 18.23 13.71
N ALA A 243 17.29 17.69 14.41
CA ALA A 243 18.69 17.87 14.03
C ALA A 243 19.00 17.30 12.64
N THR A 244 18.52 16.09 12.35
CA THR A 244 18.69 15.45 11.02
C THR A 244 18.02 16.28 9.91
N ILE A 245 16.78 16.70 10.10
CA ILE A 245 16.06 17.55 9.13
C ILE A 245 16.79 18.88 8.94
N ALA A 246 17.30 19.50 10.00
CA ALA A 246 18.09 20.74 9.90
C ALA A 246 19.39 20.53 9.11
N ILE A 247 20.08 19.40 9.32
CA ILE A 247 21.25 18.99 8.55
C ILE A 247 20.91 18.85 7.07
N LEU A 248 19.82 18.14 6.72
CA LEU A 248 19.41 17.96 5.34
C LEU A 248 18.97 19.27 4.70
N ARG A 249 18.14 20.06 5.40
CA ARG A 249 17.62 21.34 4.92
C ARG A 249 18.72 22.39 4.64
N SER A 250 19.86 22.33 5.35
CA SER A 250 21.00 23.21 5.09
C SER A 250 21.79 22.88 3.82
N ARG A 251 21.35 21.90 3.04
CA ARG A 251 21.99 21.36 1.83
C ARG A 251 21.01 21.43 0.67
N ASP A 252 20.95 22.59 0.05
CA ASP A 252 19.94 22.92 -0.95
C ASP A 252 19.95 21.96 -2.15
N ALA A 253 21.13 21.69 -2.72
CA ALA A 253 21.24 20.76 -3.83
C ALA A 253 20.81 19.33 -3.46
N LEU A 254 21.06 18.88 -2.23
CA LEU A 254 20.58 17.57 -1.76
C LEU A 254 19.05 17.52 -1.67
N VAL A 255 18.38 18.62 -1.34
CA VAL A 255 16.92 18.63 -1.11
C VAL A 255 16.16 18.93 -2.39
N ASN A 256 16.59 19.91 -3.19
CA ASN A 256 15.81 20.48 -4.28
C ASN A 256 16.31 20.09 -5.68
N SER A 257 17.57 19.62 -5.84
CA SER A 257 18.11 19.25 -7.15
C SER A 257 17.72 17.80 -7.56
N PRO A 258 17.76 17.49 -8.85
CA PRO A 258 17.65 16.12 -9.33
C PRO A 258 18.68 15.17 -8.68
N PHE A 259 18.38 13.86 -8.72
CA PHE A 259 19.24 12.85 -8.06
C PHE A 259 20.63 12.72 -8.67
N ASP A 260 20.80 12.95 -9.96
CA ASP A 260 22.05 12.86 -10.73
C ASP A 260 22.94 14.10 -10.64
N SER A 261 22.53 15.11 -9.87
CA SER A 261 23.31 16.33 -9.67
C SER A 261 24.62 16.04 -8.90
N PRO A 262 25.81 16.42 -9.43
CA PRO A 262 27.09 16.27 -8.72
C PRO A 262 27.14 17.00 -7.37
N ASP A 263 26.47 18.16 -7.29
CA ASP A 263 26.39 18.93 -6.06
C ASP A 263 25.52 18.21 -5.01
N ALA A 264 24.44 17.56 -5.43
CA ALA A 264 23.61 16.74 -4.54
C ALA A 264 24.43 15.57 -3.96
N ALA A 265 25.24 14.89 -4.77
CA ALA A 265 26.12 13.82 -4.31
C ALA A 265 27.16 14.29 -3.30
N THR A 266 27.79 15.45 -3.54
CA THR A 266 28.79 16.03 -2.63
C THR A 266 28.16 16.43 -1.30
N GLN A 267 27.01 17.08 -1.34
CA GLN A 267 26.24 17.47 -0.15
C GLN A 267 25.71 16.24 0.59
N GLY A 268 25.29 15.18 -0.12
CA GLY A 268 24.82 13.92 0.43
C GLY A 268 25.88 13.23 1.28
N ARG A 269 27.10 13.08 0.75
CA ARG A 269 28.24 12.51 1.51
C ARG A 269 28.57 13.28 2.77
N SER A 270 28.55 14.62 2.71
CA SER A 270 28.76 15.45 3.88
C SER A 270 27.64 15.34 4.92
N ALA A 271 26.40 15.16 4.48
CA ALA A 271 25.25 14.96 5.36
C ALA A 271 25.28 13.59 6.03
N ALA A 272 25.69 12.55 5.32
CA ALA A 272 25.68 11.17 5.80
C ALA A 272 26.40 10.98 7.14
N LEU A 273 27.63 11.51 7.25
CA LEU A 273 28.39 11.44 8.49
C LEU A 273 27.67 12.12 9.66
N LEU A 274 27.13 13.32 9.44
CA LEU A 274 26.44 14.06 10.49
C LEU A 274 25.13 13.35 10.91
N VAL A 275 24.38 12.81 9.97
CA VAL A 275 23.18 12.01 10.25
C VAL A 275 23.54 10.78 11.06
N LEU A 276 24.60 10.05 10.70
CA LEU A 276 25.09 8.90 11.47
C LEU A 276 25.48 9.29 12.90
N VAL A 277 26.18 10.42 13.08
CA VAL A 277 26.53 10.93 14.42
C VAL A 277 25.27 11.25 15.23
N VAL A 278 24.28 11.93 14.65
CA VAL A 278 23.00 12.22 15.32
C VAL A 278 22.30 10.92 15.72
N CYS A 279 22.21 9.95 14.83
CA CYS A 279 21.60 8.65 15.10
C CYS A 279 22.32 7.91 16.24
N PHE A 280 23.65 7.87 16.20
CA PHE A 280 24.46 7.22 17.23
C PHE A 280 24.31 7.90 18.59
N VAL A 281 24.41 9.22 18.65
CA VAL A 281 24.27 10.00 19.89
C VAL A 281 22.87 9.83 20.48
N THR A 282 21.82 9.94 19.65
CA THR A 282 20.43 9.75 20.06
C THR A 282 20.24 8.37 20.67
N GLY A 283 20.75 7.34 20.00
CA GLY A 283 20.67 5.95 20.45
C GLY A 283 21.46 5.70 21.74
N ALA A 284 22.69 6.19 21.82
CA ALA A 284 23.56 6.00 22.97
C ALA A 284 23.01 6.68 24.24
N VAL A 285 22.55 7.93 24.12
CA VAL A 285 21.91 8.68 25.21
C VAL A 285 20.65 7.95 25.70
N TYR A 286 19.82 7.45 24.78
CA TYR A 286 18.64 6.70 25.17
C TYR A 286 18.99 5.35 25.82
N ALA A 287 19.96 4.62 25.29
CA ALA A 287 20.39 3.34 25.88
C ALA A 287 20.86 3.53 27.32
N ALA A 288 21.70 4.54 27.58
CA ALA A 288 22.19 4.86 28.92
C ALA A 288 21.06 5.32 29.87
N GLY A 289 20.18 6.22 29.39
CA GLY A 289 19.07 6.75 30.20
C GLY A 289 17.95 5.72 30.45
N SER A 290 17.76 4.74 29.57
CA SER A 290 16.70 3.74 29.67
C SER A 290 16.86 2.82 30.89
N LEU A 291 18.06 2.65 31.40
CA LEU A 291 18.34 1.88 32.62
C LEU A 291 17.72 2.55 33.85
N ALA A 292 17.81 3.88 33.94
CA ALA A 292 17.24 4.66 35.05
C ALA A 292 15.70 4.74 34.99
N LEU A 293 15.10 4.64 33.79
CA LEU A 293 13.66 4.75 33.58
C LEU A 293 12.93 3.41 33.80
N ALA A 294 13.62 2.28 33.69
CA ALA A 294 13.02 0.94 33.77
C ALA A 294 12.33 0.64 35.11
N GLU A 295 12.78 1.29 36.20
CA GLU A 295 12.28 1.05 37.56
C GLU A 295 11.06 1.89 37.96
N ARG A 296 10.69 2.90 37.15
CA ARG A 296 9.59 3.82 37.50
C ARG A 296 8.23 3.32 37.01
N ARG A 297 7.33 3.04 37.98
CA ARG A 297 5.92 2.74 37.69
C ARG A 297 5.13 4.03 37.50
N THR A 298 4.34 4.12 36.42
CA THR A 298 3.50 5.28 36.13
C THR A 298 2.08 5.08 36.61
N PRO A 299 1.48 6.07 37.33
CA PRO A 299 0.04 6.07 37.60
C PRO A 299 -0.75 6.12 36.28
N ARG A 300 -1.83 5.38 36.17
CA ARG A 300 -2.72 5.40 34.98
C ARG A 300 -3.25 6.81 34.67
N LEU A 301 -3.50 7.63 35.70
CA LEU A 301 -3.95 9.01 35.58
C LEU A 301 -2.92 9.89 34.82
N ALA A 302 -1.62 9.73 35.09
CA ALA A 302 -0.58 10.52 34.42
C ALA A 302 -0.55 10.29 32.90
N GLY A 303 -0.96 9.12 32.44
CA GLY A 303 -1.03 8.83 31.03
C GLY A 303 -2.22 9.46 30.31
N TRP A 304 -3.38 9.53 30.94
CA TRP A 304 -4.50 10.29 30.38
C TRP A 304 -4.21 11.78 30.35
N MET A 305 -3.54 12.32 31.38
CA MET A 305 -3.06 13.71 31.38
C MET A 305 -2.06 13.96 30.26
N ALA A 306 -1.09 13.08 30.05
CA ALA A 306 -0.14 13.20 28.95
C ALA A 306 -0.83 13.11 27.58
N ALA A 307 -1.80 12.21 27.40
CA ALA A 307 -2.61 12.14 26.19
C ALA A 307 -3.41 13.42 25.95
N LEU A 308 -4.01 14.00 27.00
CA LEU A 308 -4.71 15.28 26.93
C LEU A 308 -3.74 16.43 26.58
N VAL A 309 -2.52 16.44 27.12
CA VAL A 309 -1.50 17.46 26.78
C VAL A 309 -1.08 17.33 25.31
N VAL A 310 -0.85 16.11 24.81
CA VAL A 310 -0.52 15.90 23.39
C VAL A 310 -1.68 16.34 22.49
N LEU A 311 -2.91 15.98 22.84
CA LEU A 311 -4.10 16.39 22.11
C LEU A 311 -4.31 17.91 22.15
N ALA A 312 -4.14 18.53 23.32
CA ALA A 312 -4.22 19.97 23.48
C ALA A 312 -3.10 20.69 22.68
N ALA A 313 -1.86 20.19 22.73
CA ALA A 313 -0.76 20.73 21.94
C ALA A 313 -0.99 20.59 20.43
N ALA A 314 -1.55 19.46 19.98
CA ALA A 314 -1.95 19.27 18.58
C ALA A 314 -3.07 20.23 18.17
N LEU A 315 -4.07 20.42 19.03
CA LEU A 315 -5.17 21.36 18.80
C LEU A 315 -4.69 22.81 18.77
N VAL A 316 -3.85 23.20 19.73
CA VAL A 316 -3.24 24.55 19.78
C VAL A 316 -2.35 24.75 18.55
N GLY A 317 -1.55 23.76 18.15
CA GLY A 317 -0.75 23.81 16.94
C GLY A 317 -1.61 23.95 15.69
N ALA A 318 -2.72 23.24 15.59
CA ALA A 318 -3.68 23.35 14.49
C ALA A 318 -4.33 24.74 14.43
N VAL A 319 -4.74 25.30 15.57
CA VAL A 319 -5.30 26.66 15.65
C VAL A 319 -4.24 27.73 15.36
N ALA A 320 -3.03 27.59 15.92
CA ALA A 320 -1.94 28.54 15.71
C ALA A 320 -1.39 28.50 14.26
N SER A 321 -1.55 27.40 13.54
CA SER A 321 -1.15 27.26 12.13
C SER A 321 -2.24 27.73 11.16
N ASP A 322 -3.28 28.38 11.62
CA ASP A 322 -4.40 28.83 10.81
C ASP A 322 -5.07 27.68 10.00
N ALA A 323 -5.22 26.52 10.67
CA ALA A 323 -5.77 25.31 10.05
C ALA A 323 -7.13 25.51 9.38
N PRO A 324 -8.05 26.36 9.90
CA PRO A 324 -9.34 26.59 9.21
C PRO A 324 -9.18 27.21 7.82
N SER A 325 -8.30 28.22 7.65
CA SER A 325 -8.07 28.84 6.33
C SER A 325 -7.33 27.89 5.40
N ARG A 326 -6.33 27.15 5.90
CA ARG A 326 -5.65 26.09 5.13
C ARG A 326 -6.58 24.94 4.75
N PHE A 327 -7.59 24.66 5.57
CA PHE A 327 -8.60 23.66 5.20
C PHE A 327 -9.52 24.18 4.08
N ALA A 328 -9.79 25.46 4.00
CA ALA A 328 -10.49 26.07 2.88
C ALA A 328 -9.70 25.90 1.56
N GLU A 329 -8.38 26.03 1.59
CA GLU A 329 -7.49 25.80 0.45
C GLU A 329 -7.42 24.33 0.00
N PHE A 330 -7.90 23.39 0.81
CA PHE A 330 -7.79 21.95 0.52
C PHE A 330 -8.52 21.54 -0.77
N CYS A 331 -9.64 22.21 -1.07
CA CYS A 331 -10.43 21.95 -2.26
C CYS A 331 -10.06 22.84 -3.46
N ASP A 332 -9.14 23.78 -3.28
CA ASP A 332 -8.66 24.60 -4.40
C ASP A 332 -7.88 23.74 -5.40
N PRO A 333 -7.87 24.11 -6.68
CA PRO A 333 -7.03 23.45 -7.67
C PRO A 333 -5.57 23.39 -7.19
N PRO A 334 -4.84 22.30 -7.50
CA PRO A 334 -3.46 22.18 -7.07
C PRO A 334 -2.62 23.35 -7.59
N PRO A 335 -1.85 24.04 -6.73
CA PRO A 335 -1.00 25.13 -7.16
C PRO A 335 0.19 24.59 -7.97
N GLU A 336 0.66 25.38 -8.94
CA GLU A 336 1.94 25.16 -9.59
C GLU A 336 3.06 25.61 -8.65
N PHE A 337 3.95 24.70 -8.27
CA PHE A 337 5.11 25.01 -7.45
C PHE A 337 6.34 25.24 -8.31
N ALA A 338 7.12 26.31 -8.02
CA ALA A 338 8.44 26.48 -8.60
C ALA A 338 9.37 25.32 -8.20
N GLN A 339 10.27 24.89 -9.10
CA GLN A 339 11.17 23.78 -8.83
C GLN A 339 12.18 24.05 -7.72
N ASP A 340 12.63 25.32 -7.59
CA ASP A 340 13.74 25.70 -6.72
C ASP A 340 13.46 25.54 -5.21
N ASP A 341 12.17 25.56 -4.79
CA ASP A 341 11.77 25.41 -3.38
C ASP A 341 10.65 24.39 -3.18
N PHE A 342 10.52 23.45 -4.11
CA PHE A 342 9.38 22.51 -4.17
C PHE A 342 9.12 21.80 -2.84
N VAL A 343 10.14 21.22 -2.20
CA VAL A 343 9.97 20.42 -0.97
C VAL A 343 9.36 21.25 0.16
N GLN A 344 9.86 22.46 0.36
CA GLN A 344 9.41 23.32 1.45
C GLN A 344 8.04 23.94 1.16
N ALA A 345 7.85 24.45 -0.05
CA ALA A 345 6.58 25.02 -0.50
C ALA A 345 5.45 23.98 -0.45
N HIS A 346 5.72 22.76 -0.92
CA HIS A 346 4.76 21.67 -0.88
C HIS A 346 4.40 21.25 0.54
N LEU A 347 5.37 21.11 1.44
CA LEU A 347 5.10 20.77 2.85
C LEU A 347 4.31 21.86 3.59
N ALA A 348 4.50 23.13 3.22
CA ALA A 348 3.80 24.26 3.83
C ALA A 348 2.40 24.53 3.24
N SER A 349 2.07 23.96 2.06
CA SER A 349 0.80 24.21 1.37
C SER A 349 -0.39 23.57 2.09
N GLY A 350 -1.54 24.26 2.09
CA GLY A 350 -2.85 23.74 2.51
C GLY A 350 -3.58 22.90 1.44
N SER A 351 -3.14 22.95 0.18
CA SER A 351 -3.78 22.26 -0.95
C SER A 351 -3.92 20.75 -0.73
N GLY A 352 -5.08 20.20 -1.07
CA GLY A 352 -5.35 18.75 -1.09
C GLY A 352 -4.66 18.00 -2.23
N SER A 353 -3.95 18.71 -3.12
CA SER A 353 -3.34 18.14 -4.33
C SER A 353 -4.34 17.35 -5.19
N GLY A 354 -5.55 17.86 -5.33
CA GLY A 354 -6.64 17.25 -6.10
C GLY A 354 -7.50 16.24 -5.33
N ARG A 355 -7.15 15.87 -4.10
CA ARG A 355 -7.90 14.84 -3.34
C ARG A 355 -9.37 15.20 -3.13
N CYS A 356 -9.69 16.47 -2.90
CA CYS A 356 -11.07 16.93 -2.77
C CYS A 356 -11.89 16.60 -4.03
N GLN A 357 -11.33 16.84 -5.21
CA GLN A 357 -11.96 16.55 -6.51
C GLN A 357 -12.09 15.03 -6.70
N PHE A 358 -11.06 14.25 -6.36
CA PHE A 358 -11.07 12.78 -6.46
C PHE A 358 -12.16 12.17 -5.59
N TRP A 359 -12.26 12.62 -4.33
CA TRP A 359 -13.25 12.13 -3.38
C TRP A 359 -14.68 12.54 -3.77
N SER A 360 -14.86 13.76 -4.30
CA SER A 360 -16.15 14.20 -4.83
C SER A 360 -16.59 13.31 -5.99
N ALA A 361 -15.70 13.02 -6.94
CA ALA A 361 -15.99 12.15 -8.07
C ALA A 361 -16.35 10.71 -7.64
N ALA A 362 -15.66 10.16 -6.62
CA ALA A 362 -16.01 8.84 -6.07
C ALA A 362 -17.39 8.84 -5.40
N LEU A 363 -17.77 9.91 -4.70
CA LEU A 363 -19.10 10.06 -4.11
C LEU A 363 -20.18 10.24 -5.19
N ASP A 364 -19.89 10.93 -6.28
CA ASP A 364 -20.81 11.07 -7.40
C ASP A 364 -21.00 9.72 -8.12
N GLN A 365 -19.92 8.97 -8.34
CA GLN A 365 -19.99 7.59 -8.83
C GLN A 365 -20.89 6.70 -7.94
N TRP A 366 -20.73 6.79 -6.62
CA TRP A 366 -21.57 6.04 -5.69
C TRP A 366 -23.05 6.38 -5.79
N LYS A 367 -23.42 7.65 -5.99
CA LYS A 367 -24.82 8.10 -6.10
C LYS A 367 -25.57 7.47 -7.29
N GLU A 368 -24.84 7.09 -8.35
CA GLU A 368 -25.42 6.43 -9.52
C GLU A 368 -25.92 5.02 -9.21
N ARG A 369 -25.13 4.23 -8.43
CA ARG A 369 -25.47 2.85 -8.04
C ARG A 369 -25.17 2.59 -6.55
N PRO A 370 -25.99 3.09 -5.61
CA PRO A 370 -25.63 3.16 -4.19
C PRO A 370 -25.37 1.81 -3.52
N LEU A 371 -26.02 0.72 -3.95
CA LEU A 371 -25.92 -0.58 -3.27
C LEU A 371 -24.77 -1.45 -3.80
N ALA A 372 -24.65 -1.57 -5.12
CA ALA A 372 -23.71 -2.50 -5.78
C ALA A 372 -22.51 -1.81 -6.44
N GLY A 373 -22.54 -0.50 -6.60
CA GLY A 373 -21.51 0.27 -7.31
C GLY A 373 -21.47 0.00 -8.81
N GLN A 374 -20.50 0.60 -9.49
CA GLN A 374 -20.32 0.47 -10.94
C GLN A 374 -19.54 -0.80 -11.35
N GLY A 375 -18.96 -1.53 -10.39
CA GLY A 375 -18.07 -2.67 -10.57
C GLY A 375 -16.63 -2.32 -10.19
N ALA A 376 -15.88 -3.33 -9.75
CA ALA A 376 -14.50 -3.15 -9.34
C ALA A 376 -13.62 -2.68 -10.51
N GLY A 377 -12.70 -1.74 -10.24
CA GLY A 377 -11.81 -1.14 -11.23
C GLY A 377 -12.49 -0.13 -12.16
N SER A 378 -13.69 0.36 -11.82
CA SER A 378 -14.44 1.31 -12.67
C SER A 378 -14.08 2.79 -12.42
N TYR A 379 -13.35 3.10 -11.34
CA TYR A 379 -13.09 4.49 -10.96
C TYR A 379 -12.25 5.24 -12.03
N GLU A 380 -11.25 4.61 -12.65
CA GLU A 380 -10.44 5.24 -13.71
C GLU A 380 -11.29 5.77 -14.87
N ALA A 381 -12.22 4.94 -15.38
CA ALA A 381 -13.11 5.32 -16.46
C ALA A 381 -14.12 6.40 -16.02
N TRP A 382 -14.63 6.30 -14.79
CA TRP A 382 -15.49 7.32 -14.21
C TRP A 382 -14.79 8.68 -14.10
N TRP A 383 -13.57 8.68 -13.56
CA TRP A 383 -12.76 9.90 -13.44
C TRP A 383 -12.44 10.51 -14.80
N ALA A 384 -12.05 9.71 -15.78
CA ALA A 384 -11.75 10.21 -17.13
C ALA A 384 -12.93 11.01 -17.70
N GLN A 385 -14.17 10.53 -17.53
CA GLN A 385 -15.37 11.17 -18.03
C GLN A 385 -15.82 12.38 -17.18
N ASN A 386 -15.78 12.26 -15.86
CA ASN A 386 -16.45 13.15 -14.91
C ASN A 386 -15.47 14.00 -14.07
N GLY A 387 -14.17 13.74 -14.14
CA GLY A 387 -13.16 14.48 -13.40
C GLY A 387 -13.22 15.99 -13.68
N THR A 388 -12.87 16.80 -12.69
CA THR A 388 -12.98 18.27 -12.79
C THR A 388 -11.64 18.96 -13.09
N ILE A 389 -10.54 18.24 -13.00
CA ILE A 389 -9.17 18.72 -13.29
C ILE A 389 -8.47 17.78 -14.28
N PRO A 390 -7.53 18.27 -15.12
CA PRO A 390 -6.91 17.52 -16.21
C PRO A 390 -5.81 16.55 -15.72
N TYR A 391 -6.14 15.71 -14.74
CA TYR A 391 -5.21 14.72 -14.21
C TYR A 391 -5.57 13.32 -14.71
N PHE A 392 -4.55 12.57 -15.13
CA PHE A 392 -4.67 11.13 -15.29
C PHE A 392 -4.68 10.48 -13.91
N LEU A 393 -5.72 9.72 -13.60
CA LEU A 393 -5.92 9.12 -12.30
C LEU A 393 -6.58 7.75 -12.43
N ARG A 394 -6.05 6.75 -11.72
CA ARG A 394 -6.62 5.40 -11.67
C ARG A 394 -7.49 5.18 -10.44
N ASP A 395 -7.12 5.80 -9.32
CA ASP A 395 -7.64 5.49 -7.99
C ASP A 395 -8.12 6.76 -7.29
N ALA A 396 -9.17 6.66 -6.47
CA ALA A 396 -9.76 7.81 -5.77
C ALA A 396 -8.87 8.40 -4.65
N HIS A 397 -7.68 7.86 -4.39
CA HIS A 397 -6.83 8.22 -3.25
C HIS A 397 -7.54 8.09 -1.89
N SER A 398 -8.50 7.19 -1.80
CA SER A 398 -9.18 6.78 -0.58
C SER A 398 -9.83 5.41 -0.79
N LEU A 399 -9.26 4.37 -0.19
CA LEU A 399 -9.83 3.01 -0.23
C LEU A 399 -11.33 2.99 0.08
N TYR A 400 -11.75 3.82 1.04
CA TYR A 400 -13.14 3.81 1.51
C TYR A 400 -14.11 4.39 0.48
N LEU A 401 -13.74 5.52 -0.13
CA LEU A 401 -14.57 6.19 -1.13
C LEU A 401 -14.55 5.46 -2.46
N GLU A 402 -13.40 4.92 -2.83
CA GLU A 402 -13.24 4.07 -4.02
C GLU A 402 -14.10 2.81 -3.92
N THR A 403 -13.97 2.06 -2.81
CA THR A 403 -14.83 0.89 -2.56
C THR A 403 -16.31 1.26 -2.56
N LEU A 404 -16.66 2.44 -2.07
CA LEU A 404 -18.04 2.93 -2.07
C LEU A 404 -18.55 3.20 -3.50
N GLY A 405 -17.76 3.83 -4.36
CA GLY A 405 -18.09 4.08 -5.77
C GLY A 405 -18.16 2.79 -6.59
N GLU A 406 -17.18 1.91 -6.42
CA GLU A 406 -17.03 0.70 -7.23
C GLU A 406 -17.92 -0.46 -6.81
N LEU A 407 -18.04 -0.72 -5.49
CA LEU A 407 -18.77 -1.87 -4.93
C LEU A 407 -19.97 -1.45 -4.08
N GLY A 408 -20.29 -0.17 -4.04
CA GLY A 408 -21.43 0.37 -3.34
C GLY A 408 -21.36 0.19 -1.82
N LEU A 409 -22.50 0.43 -1.18
CA LEU A 409 -22.64 0.32 0.27
C LEU A 409 -22.36 -1.11 0.76
N VAL A 410 -22.70 -2.13 -0.01
CA VAL A 410 -22.47 -3.53 0.38
C VAL A 410 -20.96 -3.81 0.46
N GLY A 411 -20.17 -3.44 -0.56
CA GLY A 411 -18.71 -3.58 -0.54
C GLY A 411 -18.06 -2.80 0.61
N PHE A 412 -18.48 -1.54 0.77
CA PHE A 412 -18.00 -0.69 1.86
C PHE A 412 -18.28 -1.30 3.25
N LEU A 413 -19.48 -1.80 3.51
CA LEU A 413 -19.82 -2.41 4.81
C LEU A 413 -19.05 -3.71 5.07
N LEU A 414 -18.79 -4.53 4.06
CA LEU A 414 -17.97 -5.74 4.19
C LEU A 414 -16.53 -5.38 4.58
N LEU A 415 -15.93 -4.41 3.87
CA LEU A 415 -14.58 -3.95 4.15
C LEU A 415 -14.47 -3.25 5.50
N ALA A 416 -15.33 -2.26 5.77
CA ALA A 416 -15.38 -1.53 7.03
C ALA A 416 -15.65 -2.44 8.23
N GLY A 417 -16.53 -3.44 8.06
CA GLY A 417 -16.80 -4.46 9.07
C GLY A 417 -15.57 -5.33 9.37
N ALA A 418 -14.82 -5.75 8.34
CA ALA A 418 -13.59 -6.51 8.52
C ALA A 418 -12.53 -5.70 9.28
N LEU A 419 -12.27 -4.47 8.83
CA LEU A 419 -11.31 -3.56 9.45
C LEU A 419 -11.72 -3.15 10.87
N GLY A 420 -13.01 -2.82 11.06
CA GLY A 420 -13.60 -2.49 12.36
C GLY A 420 -13.51 -3.64 13.36
N THR A 421 -13.65 -4.88 12.89
CA THR A 421 -13.45 -6.07 13.75
C THR A 421 -12.02 -6.10 14.33
N GLY A 422 -11.02 -5.69 13.56
CA GLY A 422 -9.64 -5.56 14.03
C GLY A 422 -9.48 -4.53 15.13
N LEU A 423 -10.08 -3.35 14.96
CA LEU A 423 -10.06 -2.29 15.97
C LEU A 423 -10.72 -2.73 17.28
N VAL A 424 -11.92 -3.31 17.19
CA VAL A 424 -12.68 -3.77 18.37
C VAL A 424 -11.93 -4.91 19.06
N ALA A 425 -11.40 -5.87 18.31
CA ALA A 425 -10.65 -6.98 18.89
C ALA A 425 -9.35 -6.49 19.56
N GLY A 426 -8.58 -5.65 18.88
CA GLY A 426 -7.34 -5.08 19.40
C GLY A 426 -7.59 -4.25 20.67
N ALA A 427 -8.60 -3.38 20.67
CA ALA A 427 -8.97 -2.57 21.83
C ALA A 427 -9.37 -3.45 23.03
N ARG A 428 -10.24 -4.45 22.83
CA ARG A 428 -10.63 -5.38 23.89
C ARG A 428 -9.43 -6.13 24.49
N ARG A 429 -8.50 -6.56 23.64
CA ARG A 429 -7.28 -7.28 24.07
C ARG A 429 -6.31 -6.40 24.82
N LEU A 430 -6.17 -5.13 24.39
CA LEU A 430 -5.38 -4.15 25.11
C LEU A 430 -5.94 -3.88 26.51
N LEU A 431 -7.26 -3.72 26.62
CA LEU A 431 -7.93 -3.48 27.90
C LEU A 431 -7.84 -4.69 28.83
N SER A 432 -7.77 -5.91 28.29
CA SER A 432 -7.66 -7.15 29.07
C SER A 432 -6.23 -7.62 29.30
N ALA A 433 -5.22 -6.94 28.75
CA ALA A 433 -3.81 -7.29 28.97
C ALA A 433 -3.40 -7.04 30.42
N THR A 434 -2.94 -8.08 31.09
CA THR A 434 -2.47 -8.03 32.49
C THR A 434 -0.95 -7.88 32.56
N ASP A 435 -0.23 -8.40 31.58
CA ASP A 435 1.22 -8.25 31.45
C ASP A 435 1.56 -6.98 30.66
N PRO A 436 2.40 -6.07 31.21
CA PRO A 436 2.83 -4.88 30.51
C PRO A 436 3.53 -5.15 29.16
N GLU A 437 4.26 -6.24 29.00
CA GLU A 437 4.94 -6.58 27.74
C GLU A 437 3.92 -6.99 26.66
N GLU A 438 2.91 -7.79 27.05
CA GLU A 438 1.78 -8.09 26.18
C GLU A 438 1.04 -6.81 25.78
N GLY A 439 0.76 -5.93 26.76
CA GLY A 439 0.10 -4.65 26.50
C GLY A 439 0.86 -3.77 25.52
N VAL A 440 2.19 -3.68 25.62
CA VAL A 440 3.04 -2.94 24.67
C VAL A 440 2.98 -3.57 23.27
N ALA A 441 3.00 -4.91 23.18
CA ALA A 441 2.94 -5.59 21.89
C ALA A 441 1.58 -5.37 21.19
N VAL A 442 0.46 -5.49 21.93
CA VAL A 442 -0.88 -5.21 21.40
C VAL A 442 -1.02 -3.73 21.01
N ALA A 443 -0.48 -2.81 21.81
CA ALA A 443 -0.45 -1.39 21.48
C ALA A 443 0.31 -1.12 20.17
N ALA A 444 1.45 -1.79 19.95
CA ALA A 444 2.21 -1.65 18.70
C ALA A 444 1.40 -2.14 17.48
N VAL A 445 0.74 -3.31 17.57
CA VAL A 445 -0.14 -3.81 16.50
C VAL A 445 -1.26 -2.82 16.22
N LEU A 446 -1.97 -2.37 17.26
CA LEU A 446 -3.13 -1.52 17.10
C LEU A 446 -2.77 -0.12 16.57
N SER A 447 -1.64 0.45 17.01
CA SER A 447 -1.17 1.76 16.56
C SER A 447 -0.71 1.74 15.11
N ALA A 448 0.03 0.70 14.69
CA ALA A 448 0.42 0.53 13.30
C ALA A 448 -0.82 0.26 12.41
N PHE A 449 -1.79 -0.48 12.92
CA PHE A 449 -3.04 -0.73 12.20
C PHE A 449 -3.89 0.55 12.05
N LEU A 450 -4.01 1.38 13.10
CA LEU A 450 -4.66 2.69 13.02
C LEU A 450 -3.97 3.61 12.00
N ALA A 451 -2.63 3.60 11.98
CA ALA A 451 -1.85 4.34 10.99
C ALA A 451 -2.15 3.85 9.56
N PHE A 452 -2.24 2.54 9.34
CA PHE A 452 -2.65 1.98 8.05
C PHE A 452 -4.06 2.42 7.65
N LEU A 453 -5.02 2.36 8.56
CA LEU A 453 -6.39 2.79 8.28
C LEU A 453 -6.47 4.29 7.91
N ALA A 454 -5.70 5.13 8.60
CA ALA A 454 -5.60 6.55 8.27
C ALA A 454 -4.97 6.76 6.88
N ALA A 455 -3.88 6.06 6.58
CA ALA A 455 -3.22 6.11 5.28
C ALA A 455 -4.16 5.67 4.14
N ALA A 456 -4.87 4.56 4.32
CA ALA A 456 -5.83 4.04 3.35
C ALA A 456 -7.03 4.99 3.10
N GLY A 457 -7.31 5.90 4.04
CA GLY A 457 -8.36 6.92 3.88
C GLY A 457 -7.96 8.14 3.07
N ILE A 458 -6.66 8.39 2.92
CA ILE A 458 -6.14 9.64 2.32
C ILE A 458 -5.22 9.42 1.13
N ASP A 459 -4.92 8.17 0.79
CA ASP A 459 -4.01 7.83 -0.31
C ASP A 459 -4.32 6.43 -0.88
N TRP A 460 -3.85 6.14 -2.10
CA TRP A 460 -4.07 4.87 -2.81
C TRP A 460 -3.14 3.73 -2.37
N VAL A 461 -2.77 3.71 -1.08
CA VAL A 461 -1.87 2.68 -0.51
C VAL A 461 -2.45 1.26 -0.52
N TRP A 462 -3.74 1.12 -0.77
CA TRP A 462 -4.36 -0.18 -0.98
C TRP A 462 -3.82 -0.87 -2.24
N GLU A 463 -3.54 -0.08 -3.27
CA GLU A 463 -2.95 -0.52 -4.52
C GLU A 463 -1.49 -0.96 -4.35
N LEU A 464 -0.78 -0.37 -3.37
CA LEU A 464 0.60 -0.69 -3.05
C LEU A 464 0.65 -1.95 -2.17
N THR A 465 0.96 -3.10 -2.78
CA THR A 465 0.89 -4.41 -2.12
C THR A 465 1.72 -4.46 -0.84
N ALA A 466 2.88 -3.80 -0.79
CA ALA A 466 3.72 -3.73 0.40
C ALA A 466 2.98 -3.12 1.60
N ALA A 467 2.25 -2.02 1.40
CA ALA A 467 1.52 -1.33 2.48
C ALA A 467 0.26 -2.10 2.89
N SER A 468 -0.53 -2.55 1.91
CA SER A 468 -1.77 -3.31 2.16
C SER A 468 -1.50 -4.67 2.79
N ALA A 469 -0.42 -5.38 2.39
CA ALA A 469 -0.02 -6.63 3.02
C ALA A 469 0.36 -6.42 4.50
N VAL A 470 1.11 -5.35 4.84
CA VAL A 470 1.40 -4.99 6.24
C VAL A 470 0.10 -4.70 7.00
N GLY A 471 -0.83 -3.93 6.41
CA GLY A 471 -2.13 -3.64 7.01
C GLY A 471 -2.95 -4.89 7.32
N LEU A 472 -3.07 -5.82 6.36
CA LEU A 472 -3.82 -7.07 6.53
C LEU A 472 -3.11 -8.07 7.47
N LEU A 473 -1.77 -8.06 7.48
CA LEU A 473 -0.98 -8.79 8.47
C LEU A 473 -1.29 -8.27 9.90
N LEU A 474 -1.31 -6.94 10.09
CA LEU A 474 -1.65 -6.33 11.37
C LEU A 474 -3.09 -6.64 11.79
N LEU A 475 -4.06 -6.62 10.86
CA LEU A 475 -5.42 -7.07 11.09
C LEU A 475 -5.47 -8.54 11.54
N GLY A 476 -4.70 -9.41 10.89
CA GLY A 476 -4.58 -10.83 11.25
C GLY A 476 -3.99 -11.03 12.65
N LEU A 477 -2.94 -10.29 13.00
CA LEU A 477 -2.37 -10.30 14.35
C LEU A 477 -3.35 -9.72 15.39
N ALA A 478 -4.07 -8.65 15.06
CA ALA A 478 -5.05 -8.03 15.95
C ALA A 478 -6.26 -8.93 16.22
N THR A 479 -6.74 -9.72 15.29
CA THR A 479 -7.92 -10.59 15.42
C THR A 479 -7.58 -12.03 15.78
N GLY A 480 -6.38 -12.48 15.42
CA GLY A 480 -5.91 -13.86 15.50
C GLY A 480 -5.47 -14.32 16.91
N PRO A 481 -4.91 -15.54 17.01
CA PRO A 481 -4.41 -16.09 18.27
C PRO A 481 -3.22 -15.34 18.86
N ALA A 482 -2.48 -14.58 18.05
CA ALA A 482 -1.27 -13.86 18.45
C ALA A 482 -1.51 -12.89 19.63
N THR A 483 -2.66 -12.25 19.67
CA THR A 483 -3.05 -11.29 20.71
C THR A 483 -4.20 -11.79 21.60
N SER A 484 -4.71 -13.03 21.41
CA SER A 484 -5.87 -13.55 22.16
C SER A 484 -5.51 -13.89 23.61
N THR A 485 -6.32 -13.42 24.58
CA THR A 485 -6.21 -13.75 26.00
C THR A 485 -6.73 -15.15 26.34
N THR A 486 -7.69 -15.64 25.58
CA THR A 486 -8.09 -17.05 25.65
C THR A 486 -7.04 -17.87 24.93
N ALA A 487 -6.00 -18.29 25.67
CA ALA A 487 -5.18 -19.41 25.19
C ALA A 487 -6.15 -20.54 24.83
N PRO A 488 -6.06 -21.13 23.62
CA PRO A 488 -6.62 -22.45 23.49
C PRO A 488 -5.88 -23.21 24.58
N LYS A 489 -6.61 -23.72 25.59
CA LYS A 489 -6.10 -24.81 26.37
C LYS A 489 -5.62 -25.79 25.30
N LEU A 490 -4.32 -25.93 25.14
CA LEU A 490 -3.76 -27.17 24.62
C LEU A 490 -4.37 -28.20 25.57
N ALA A 491 -5.56 -28.68 25.23
CA ALA A 491 -6.01 -29.95 25.72
C ALA A 491 -4.81 -30.80 25.41
N ALA A 492 -4.17 -31.30 26.47
CA ALA A 492 -3.21 -32.35 26.32
C ALA A 492 -3.87 -33.28 25.32
N ALA A 493 -3.41 -33.22 24.08
CA ALA A 493 -3.91 -34.08 23.04
C ALA A 493 -3.36 -35.43 23.48
N GLU A 494 -4.15 -36.08 24.34
CA GLU A 494 -4.13 -37.52 24.37
C GLU A 494 -4.15 -37.89 22.91
N SER A 495 -3.08 -38.50 22.48
CA SER A 495 -2.81 -39.02 21.16
C SER A 495 -3.82 -40.14 20.81
N ARG A 496 -5.09 -39.77 20.76
CA ARG A 496 -6.08 -40.58 20.08
C ARG A 496 -5.96 -40.23 18.59
N PRO A 497 -5.64 -41.23 17.75
CA PRO A 497 -5.68 -41.04 16.31
C PRO A 497 -7.06 -40.47 15.98
N ALA A 498 -7.11 -39.21 15.56
CA ALA A 498 -8.37 -38.56 15.20
C ALA A 498 -8.97 -39.41 14.07
N ARG A 499 -10.04 -40.16 14.35
CA ARG A 499 -10.84 -40.80 13.31
C ARG A 499 -11.33 -39.68 12.40
N PHE A 500 -10.63 -39.50 11.28
CA PHE A 500 -11.01 -38.53 10.27
C PHE A 500 -12.40 -38.90 9.74
N SER A 501 -13.40 -38.06 10.04
CA SER A 501 -14.73 -38.26 9.48
C SER A 501 -14.69 -37.96 7.98
N ARG A 502 -15.48 -38.67 7.19
CA ARG A 502 -15.65 -38.43 5.72
C ARG A 502 -15.90 -36.95 5.43
N ARG A 503 -16.63 -36.23 6.30
CA ARG A 503 -16.88 -34.78 6.20
C ARG A 503 -15.62 -33.94 6.30
N ARG A 504 -14.66 -34.30 7.18
CA ARG A 504 -13.38 -33.57 7.30
C ARG A 504 -12.50 -33.76 6.06
N TYR A 505 -12.47 -34.97 5.51
CA TYR A 505 -11.80 -35.24 4.23
C TYR A 505 -12.42 -34.41 3.09
N GLY A 506 -13.73 -34.40 2.97
CA GLY A 506 -14.44 -33.62 1.96
C GLY A 506 -14.14 -32.13 2.06
N ILE A 507 -14.15 -31.55 3.26
CA ILE A 507 -13.78 -30.15 3.47
C ILE A 507 -12.30 -29.90 3.11
N GLY A 508 -11.38 -30.80 3.48
CA GLY A 508 -9.97 -30.68 3.15
C GLY A 508 -9.73 -30.67 1.64
N ILE A 509 -10.36 -31.59 0.92
CA ILE A 509 -10.30 -31.65 -0.56
C ILE A 509 -10.89 -30.37 -1.17
N ALA A 510 -12.05 -29.91 -0.69
CA ALA A 510 -12.67 -28.68 -1.18
C ALA A 510 -11.77 -27.46 -0.99
N VAL A 511 -11.06 -27.33 0.15
CA VAL A 511 -10.10 -26.25 0.40
C VAL A 511 -8.90 -26.33 -0.56
N LEU A 512 -8.38 -27.54 -0.81
CA LEU A 512 -7.26 -27.74 -1.75
C LEU A 512 -7.67 -27.39 -3.18
N VAL A 513 -8.85 -27.85 -3.63
CA VAL A 513 -9.37 -27.56 -4.97
C VAL A 513 -9.66 -26.07 -5.14
N ALA A 514 -10.30 -25.44 -4.16
CA ALA A 514 -10.59 -24.01 -4.21
C ALA A 514 -9.30 -23.18 -4.22
N GLY A 515 -8.32 -23.52 -3.37
CA GLY A 515 -7.04 -22.82 -3.35
C GLY A 515 -6.25 -23.01 -4.65
N TRP A 516 -6.27 -24.21 -5.25
CA TRP A 516 -5.67 -24.46 -6.55
C TRP A 516 -6.37 -23.66 -7.67
N ALA A 517 -7.70 -23.60 -7.65
CA ALA A 517 -8.46 -22.79 -8.60
C ALA A 517 -8.11 -21.31 -8.48
N LEU A 518 -7.96 -20.78 -7.25
CA LEU A 518 -7.51 -19.40 -7.03
C LEU A 518 -6.10 -19.16 -7.58
N ILE A 519 -5.18 -20.13 -7.46
CA ILE A 519 -3.84 -20.03 -8.07
C ILE A 519 -3.95 -19.95 -9.60
N CYS A 520 -4.78 -20.76 -10.22
CA CYS A 520 -5.01 -20.70 -11.67
C CYS A 520 -5.58 -19.34 -12.08
N VAL A 521 -6.52 -18.80 -11.31
CA VAL A 521 -7.09 -17.46 -11.58
C VAL A 521 -6.05 -16.35 -11.46
N GLN A 522 -5.12 -16.44 -10.49
CA GLN A 522 -3.99 -15.52 -10.40
C GLN A 522 -3.03 -15.65 -11.59
N ALA A 523 -2.84 -16.86 -12.10
CA ALA A 523 -1.90 -17.12 -13.19
C ALA A 523 -2.39 -16.58 -14.54
N ILE A 524 -3.71 -16.46 -14.77
CA ILE A 524 -4.26 -15.99 -16.05
C ILE A 524 -3.74 -14.61 -16.43
N PRO A 525 -3.97 -13.52 -15.65
CA PRO A 525 -3.50 -12.20 -16.03
C PRO A 525 -1.96 -12.12 -16.02
N LEU A 526 -1.27 -12.89 -15.17
CA LEU A 526 0.20 -12.96 -15.15
C LEU A 526 0.75 -13.51 -16.47
N LEU A 527 0.25 -14.66 -16.92
CA LEU A 527 0.67 -15.27 -18.17
C LEU A 527 0.29 -14.40 -19.38
N THR A 528 -0.89 -13.78 -19.35
CA THR A 528 -1.31 -12.82 -20.37
C THR A 528 -0.34 -11.66 -20.46
N GLN A 529 0.04 -11.07 -19.32
CA GLN A 529 1.00 -9.96 -19.28
C GLN A 529 2.37 -10.36 -19.86
N TYR A 530 2.89 -11.54 -19.50
CA TYR A 530 4.15 -12.02 -20.07
C TYR A 530 4.08 -12.25 -21.58
N THR A 531 2.95 -12.78 -22.09
CA THR A 531 2.78 -12.98 -23.53
C THR A 531 2.62 -11.65 -24.28
N LEU A 532 1.92 -10.67 -23.69
CA LEU A 532 1.81 -9.31 -24.23
C LEU A 532 3.18 -8.61 -24.26
N ALA A 533 3.94 -8.64 -23.16
CA ALA A 533 5.28 -8.06 -23.10
C ALA A 533 6.20 -8.70 -24.14
N SER A 534 6.12 -10.03 -24.30
CA SER A 534 6.88 -10.73 -25.34
C SER A 534 6.46 -10.36 -26.77
N SER A 535 5.15 -10.11 -27.01
CA SER A 535 4.65 -9.61 -28.30
C SER A 535 5.20 -8.21 -28.60
N GLN A 536 5.18 -7.32 -27.59
CA GLN A 536 5.72 -5.96 -27.71
C GLN A 536 7.23 -5.97 -27.98
N GLU A 537 7.98 -6.88 -27.36
CA GLU A 537 9.42 -7.06 -27.62
C GLU A 537 9.67 -7.49 -29.07
N ALA A 538 8.92 -8.48 -29.56
CA ALA A 538 9.02 -8.91 -30.96
C ALA A 538 8.70 -7.79 -31.95
N VAL A 539 7.75 -6.87 -31.62
CA VAL A 539 7.51 -5.65 -32.42
C VAL A 539 8.73 -4.74 -32.43
N ARG A 540 9.43 -4.57 -31.30
CA ARG A 540 10.66 -3.76 -31.21
C ARG A 540 11.81 -4.36 -32.03
N GLU A 541 11.85 -5.69 -32.11
CA GLU A 541 12.82 -6.45 -32.91
C GLU A 541 12.43 -6.57 -34.40
N ASP A 542 11.28 -5.97 -34.80
CA ASP A 542 10.70 -6.05 -36.14
C ASP A 542 10.29 -7.46 -36.60
N ASP A 543 10.17 -8.40 -35.64
CA ASP A 543 9.63 -9.74 -35.89
C ASP A 543 8.11 -9.74 -35.72
N LEU A 544 7.42 -9.20 -36.73
CA LEU A 544 5.96 -9.08 -36.71
C LEU A 544 5.23 -10.43 -36.78
N GLY A 545 5.92 -11.50 -37.23
CA GLY A 545 5.38 -12.87 -37.20
C GLY A 545 5.26 -13.39 -35.78
N ALA A 546 6.38 -13.39 -35.04
CA ALA A 546 6.40 -13.78 -33.64
C ALA A 546 5.50 -12.87 -32.77
N ALA A 547 5.45 -11.56 -33.07
CA ALA A 547 4.57 -10.63 -32.37
C ALA A 547 3.11 -11.02 -32.48
N LEU A 548 2.64 -11.41 -33.68
CA LEU A 548 1.28 -11.85 -33.92
C LEU A 548 0.97 -13.15 -33.18
N ASP A 549 1.86 -14.16 -33.28
CA ASP A 549 1.66 -15.46 -32.63
C ASP A 549 1.52 -15.30 -31.10
N ARG A 550 2.35 -14.44 -30.50
CA ARG A 550 2.30 -14.15 -29.05
C ARG A 550 1.04 -13.36 -28.65
N ALA A 551 0.59 -12.40 -29.46
CA ALA A 551 -0.67 -11.68 -29.23
C ALA A 551 -1.90 -12.62 -29.33
N LEU A 552 -1.88 -13.57 -30.28
CA LEU A 552 -2.89 -14.62 -30.38
C LEU A 552 -2.88 -15.55 -29.16
N ALA A 553 -1.70 -15.90 -28.64
CA ALA A 553 -1.58 -16.69 -27.41
C ALA A 553 -2.15 -15.92 -26.20
N ALA A 554 -1.87 -14.61 -26.08
CA ALA A 554 -2.46 -13.78 -25.04
C ALA A 554 -4.00 -13.77 -25.10
N ARG A 555 -4.57 -13.66 -26.31
CA ARG A 555 -6.03 -13.76 -26.52
C ARG A 555 -6.60 -15.10 -26.10
N GLN A 556 -5.88 -16.21 -26.31
CA GLN A 556 -6.32 -17.54 -25.87
C GLN A 556 -6.32 -17.65 -24.34
N LEU A 557 -5.36 -17.03 -23.66
CA LEU A 557 -5.28 -17.02 -22.20
C LEU A 557 -6.40 -16.17 -21.57
N GLN A 558 -6.71 -15.01 -22.17
CA GLN A 558 -7.67 -14.06 -21.62
C GLN A 558 -8.61 -13.51 -22.71
N PRO A 559 -9.52 -14.34 -23.24
CA PRO A 559 -10.39 -13.94 -24.35
C PRO A 559 -11.44 -12.88 -24.00
N TRP A 560 -11.67 -12.64 -22.71
CA TRP A 560 -12.58 -11.60 -22.22
C TRP A 560 -11.89 -10.26 -21.92
N GLY A 561 -10.56 -10.19 -22.00
CA GLY A 561 -9.79 -8.96 -21.77
C GLY A 561 -9.69 -8.12 -23.02
N ALA A 562 -9.64 -6.79 -22.86
CA ALA A 562 -9.45 -5.86 -23.96
C ALA A 562 -7.98 -5.79 -24.41
N SER A 563 -7.03 -5.95 -23.47
CA SER A 563 -5.60 -5.80 -23.72
C SER A 563 -5.03 -6.73 -24.80
N PRO A 564 -5.42 -8.04 -24.90
CA PRO A 564 -4.96 -8.90 -25.98
C PRO A 564 -5.41 -8.45 -27.36
N TYR A 565 -6.64 -7.95 -27.47
CA TYR A 565 -7.18 -7.48 -28.74
C TYR A 565 -6.59 -6.12 -29.14
N LEU A 566 -6.32 -5.24 -28.19
CA LEU A 566 -5.55 -4.02 -28.44
C LEU A 566 -4.16 -4.34 -29.00
N GLN A 567 -3.45 -5.30 -28.41
CA GLN A 567 -2.14 -5.73 -28.91
C GLN A 567 -2.23 -6.32 -30.33
N LEU A 568 -3.27 -7.13 -30.61
CA LEU A 568 -3.53 -7.65 -31.96
C LEU A 568 -3.75 -6.50 -32.96
N ALA A 569 -4.57 -5.49 -32.61
CA ALA A 569 -4.79 -4.31 -33.46
C ALA A 569 -3.48 -3.60 -33.79
N LEU A 570 -2.63 -3.34 -32.78
CA LEU A 570 -1.34 -2.68 -32.95
C LEU A 570 -0.35 -3.51 -33.80
N VAL A 571 -0.35 -4.83 -33.68
CA VAL A 571 0.49 -5.72 -34.49
C VAL A 571 0.00 -5.76 -35.92
N HIS A 572 -1.32 -5.84 -36.18
CA HIS A 572 -1.89 -5.81 -37.53
C HIS A 572 -1.65 -4.46 -38.21
N GLU A 573 -1.79 -3.34 -37.51
CA GLU A 573 -1.45 -2.00 -37.97
C GLU A 573 0.03 -1.93 -38.44
N ARG A 574 0.96 -2.45 -37.65
CA ARG A 574 2.39 -2.50 -38.01
C ARG A 574 2.66 -3.40 -39.22
N ARG A 575 1.78 -4.35 -39.53
CA ARG A 575 1.85 -5.26 -40.69
C ARG A 575 1.15 -4.69 -41.93
N ASP A 576 0.60 -3.49 -41.85
CA ASP A 576 -0.23 -2.86 -42.88
C ASP A 576 -1.52 -3.65 -43.21
N ASP A 577 -1.97 -4.49 -42.27
CA ASP A 577 -3.23 -5.22 -42.37
C ASP A 577 -4.34 -4.44 -41.62
N LEU A 578 -4.72 -3.30 -42.21
CA LEU A 578 -5.63 -2.37 -41.56
C LEU A 578 -7.03 -2.96 -41.32
N ALA A 579 -7.50 -3.86 -42.19
CA ALA A 579 -8.79 -4.52 -42.01
C ALA A 579 -8.81 -5.43 -40.77
N ALA A 580 -7.72 -6.19 -40.55
CA ALA A 580 -7.59 -6.99 -39.34
C ALA A 580 -7.36 -6.13 -38.07
N ALA A 581 -6.64 -5.00 -38.23
CA ALA A 581 -6.45 -4.04 -37.15
C ALA A 581 -7.77 -3.42 -36.69
N GLU A 582 -8.63 -2.98 -37.62
CA GLU A 582 -9.99 -2.48 -37.33
C GLU A 582 -10.86 -3.55 -36.64
N ALA A 583 -10.85 -4.79 -37.12
CA ALA A 583 -11.60 -5.86 -36.50
C ALA A 583 -11.14 -6.10 -35.05
N ALA A 584 -9.82 -6.13 -34.81
CA ALA A 584 -9.25 -6.36 -33.51
C ALA A 584 -9.54 -5.21 -32.52
N ILE A 585 -9.45 -3.95 -32.97
CA ILE A 585 -9.73 -2.81 -32.06
C ILE A 585 -11.22 -2.72 -31.70
N ARG A 586 -12.14 -3.09 -32.60
CA ARG A 586 -13.57 -3.19 -32.27
C ARG A 586 -13.83 -4.23 -31.20
N GLU A 587 -13.21 -5.40 -31.30
CA GLU A 587 -13.26 -6.44 -30.28
C GLU A 587 -12.71 -5.99 -28.91
N ALA A 588 -11.65 -5.14 -28.90
CA ALA A 588 -11.14 -4.55 -27.68
C ALA A 588 -12.17 -3.57 -27.05
N ILE A 589 -12.77 -2.71 -27.89
CA ILE A 589 -13.79 -1.73 -27.47
C ILE A 589 -15.04 -2.44 -26.91
N GLU A 590 -15.49 -3.54 -27.50
CA GLU A 590 -16.62 -4.32 -26.96
C GLU A 590 -16.37 -4.83 -25.53
N ARG A 591 -15.09 -5.07 -25.17
CA ARG A 591 -14.69 -5.59 -23.84
C ARG A 591 -14.41 -4.50 -22.81
N ASP A 592 -14.08 -3.30 -23.24
CA ASP A 592 -13.88 -2.13 -22.38
C ASP A 592 -14.32 -0.84 -23.11
N PRO A 593 -15.64 -0.62 -23.24
CA PRO A 593 -16.20 0.46 -24.06
C PRO A 593 -15.98 1.86 -23.49
N LEU A 594 -15.59 1.96 -22.22
CA LEU A 594 -15.31 3.23 -21.55
C LEU A 594 -13.82 3.59 -21.52
N ASP A 595 -12.92 2.75 -22.02
CA ASP A 595 -11.53 3.12 -22.19
C ASP A 595 -11.36 4.02 -23.43
N TRP A 596 -11.23 5.32 -23.20
CA TRP A 596 -11.04 6.32 -24.25
C TRP A 596 -9.83 6.07 -25.15
N ARG A 597 -8.80 5.36 -24.64
CA ARG A 597 -7.57 5.05 -25.40
C ARG A 597 -7.85 4.07 -26.53
N LEU A 598 -8.78 3.13 -26.34
CA LEU A 598 -9.18 2.19 -27.39
C LEU A 598 -9.84 2.93 -28.56
N TRP A 599 -10.71 3.89 -28.26
CA TRP A 599 -11.35 4.74 -29.27
C TRP A 599 -10.36 5.66 -30.00
N LEU A 600 -9.30 6.12 -29.29
CA LEU A 600 -8.24 6.90 -29.91
C LEU A 600 -7.42 6.04 -30.89
N VAL A 601 -7.11 4.79 -30.53
CA VAL A 601 -6.45 3.83 -31.43
C VAL A 601 -7.34 3.49 -32.62
N ALA A 602 -8.65 3.27 -32.40
CA ALA A 602 -9.60 3.05 -33.48
C ALA A 602 -9.59 4.21 -34.49
N ALA A 603 -9.69 5.46 -34.02
CA ALA A 603 -9.65 6.65 -34.88
C ALA A 603 -8.34 6.73 -35.70
N ARG A 604 -7.20 6.31 -35.14
CA ARG A 604 -5.92 6.26 -35.86
C ARG A 604 -5.94 5.20 -36.95
N VAL A 605 -6.33 3.97 -36.64
CA VAL A 605 -6.38 2.85 -37.59
C VAL A 605 -7.36 3.15 -38.73
N GLU A 606 -8.56 3.68 -38.42
CA GLU A 606 -9.58 4.07 -39.38
C GLU A 606 -9.09 5.22 -40.31
N THR A 607 -8.29 6.17 -39.77
CA THR A 607 -7.64 7.22 -40.57
C THR A 607 -6.64 6.61 -41.56
N GLU A 608 -5.82 5.68 -41.13
CA GLU A 608 -4.84 4.98 -41.98
C GLU A 608 -5.55 4.13 -43.06
N ALA A 609 -6.68 3.52 -42.73
CA ALA A 609 -7.52 2.77 -43.65
C ALA A 609 -8.28 3.67 -44.65
N GLY A 610 -8.28 4.99 -44.45
CA GLY A 610 -8.97 5.96 -45.29
C GLY A 610 -10.46 6.16 -44.97
N ASP A 611 -10.99 5.53 -43.93
CA ASP A 611 -12.36 5.75 -43.43
C ASP A 611 -12.42 6.96 -42.50
N ILE A 612 -12.38 8.14 -43.10
CA ILE A 612 -12.38 9.42 -42.36
C ILE A 612 -13.70 9.65 -41.60
N ALA A 613 -14.80 9.01 -42.03
CA ALA A 613 -16.07 9.17 -41.35
C ALA A 613 -16.08 8.40 -40.02
N ALA A 614 -15.68 7.13 -40.04
CA ALA A 614 -15.53 6.32 -38.84
C ALA A 614 -14.46 6.92 -37.89
N ALA A 615 -13.32 7.37 -38.40
CA ALA A 615 -12.26 7.97 -37.62
C ALA A 615 -12.72 9.20 -36.82
N ARG A 616 -13.58 10.06 -37.44
CA ARG A 616 -14.17 11.22 -36.75
C ARG A 616 -15.13 10.81 -35.63
N GLU A 617 -15.93 9.78 -35.85
CA GLU A 617 -16.83 9.24 -34.82
C GLU A 617 -16.05 8.65 -33.65
N SER A 618 -15.05 7.81 -33.92
CA SER A 618 -14.16 7.22 -32.90
C SER A 618 -13.42 8.29 -32.10
N LEU A 619 -12.88 9.32 -32.76
CA LEU A 619 -12.22 10.44 -32.09
C LEU A 619 -13.20 11.24 -31.22
N ALA A 620 -14.40 11.53 -31.73
CA ALA A 620 -15.43 12.22 -30.96
C ALA A 620 -15.81 11.41 -29.70
N ARG A 621 -15.85 10.09 -29.81
CA ARG A 621 -16.11 9.20 -28.68
C ARG A 621 -14.96 9.22 -27.68
N ALA A 622 -13.70 9.18 -28.13
CA ALA A 622 -12.53 9.30 -27.25
C ALA A 622 -12.55 10.62 -26.47
N ILE A 623 -12.85 11.74 -27.15
CA ILE A 623 -12.98 13.06 -26.51
C ILE A 623 -14.12 13.07 -25.49
N ALA A 624 -15.29 12.51 -25.84
CA ALA A 624 -16.43 12.44 -24.90
C ALA A 624 -16.14 11.61 -23.65
N LEU A 625 -15.31 10.56 -23.77
CA LEU A 625 -14.89 9.70 -22.65
C LEU A 625 -13.76 10.29 -21.80
N ASN A 626 -13.01 11.28 -22.31
CA ASN A 626 -11.99 11.99 -21.54
C ASN A 626 -11.84 13.45 -21.99
N PRO A 627 -12.87 14.29 -21.76
CA PRO A 627 -12.95 15.64 -22.31
C PRO A 627 -11.88 16.60 -21.77
N ARG A 628 -11.20 16.23 -20.67
CA ARG A 628 -10.16 17.05 -20.04
C ARG A 628 -8.75 16.54 -20.29
N SER A 629 -8.59 15.52 -21.14
CA SER A 629 -7.25 15.06 -21.50
C SER A 629 -6.43 16.18 -22.14
N PRO A 630 -5.21 16.44 -21.69
CA PRO A 630 -4.30 17.39 -22.35
C PRO A 630 -4.07 17.08 -23.83
N LEU A 631 -4.21 15.81 -24.24
CA LEU A 631 -4.11 15.39 -25.64
C LEU A 631 -5.17 16.03 -26.55
N PHE A 632 -6.32 16.37 -25.99
CA PHE A 632 -7.45 16.95 -26.74
C PHE A 632 -7.59 18.47 -26.56
N ALA A 633 -6.73 19.11 -25.75
CA ALA A 633 -6.83 20.54 -25.45
C ALA A 633 -6.73 21.45 -26.67
N ASN A 634 -6.11 20.97 -27.78
CA ASN A 634 -5.95 21.70 -29.05
C ASN A 634 -6.79 21.09 -30.18
N ALA A 635 -7.72 20.19 -29.88
CA ALA A 635 -8.54 19.51 -30.90
C ALA A 635 -9.92 20.16 -31.13
N GLY A 636 -10.17 21.33 -30.49
CA GLY A 636 -11.42 22.09 -30.57
C GLY A 636 -11.29 23.40 -31.35
#